data_dfc9a95f37d029df61f6d84e4299ea21
#
_entry.id   dfc9a95f37d029df61f6d84e4299ea21
#
_cell.length_a   1.000
_cell.length_b   1.000
_cell.length_c   1.000
_cell.angle_alpha   90.00
_cell.angle_beta   90.00
_cell.angle_gamma   90.00
#
_symmetry.space_group_name_H-M   'P 1'
#
loop_
_entity.id
_entity.type
_entity.pdbx_description
1 polymer ?
#
loop_
_entity_poly.entity_id
_entity_poly.type
_entity_poly.pdbx_seq_one_letter_code
_entity_poly.pdbx_strand_id
1 'polypeptide(L)'
;MSCLNNYNLDVILNQLNCWCLQWRGKISTVFPSGMTQLDQIQELFTAVKNCCEAQVEVMEKFCELYKFVHDFFENLDLQEEVNNWLEEALKDGRLGNILQKIVYSPINVKQAGAVPDTGEDLTEKLNTILANHPDGEFYFPDGVYLLNGSININSNVSFILEKNAIISTPGNDLFTFNLINKSFRMRGGQVQCGSIDNFNSRTLTGNVFNSGLFSFTNCENVHIEDVISNFNTTGNTFKFTNCKNVKIERISCNKFLYAGVIFYDGCKAVYVGMSNFKECKRSSEQQYCYPIASGFSTYSQVVEAIEDYIIENCFFEDCDWEGCDCHGGKNIRFSNLKMHNCNRFVTIYSDNRPQLNEYKFNNAILENCFFYNDDDYEPPTPDASIYCNGRYNRYFSNMIFRNIVMLNPVCMDSNENTEYGAIFTNYNRNVKLENIKIEATKTYPKPPYVMYLKATRNLYIRNMQIKGMPGLSSDAPIRLQYVTGDIDDLTVLNNSLTYAGVYISRVSAVKLGRKIHGWLTNQYYTARNAQLISPGDIIPFSFPEMSPSNMYASISESGYRLSLSSSDAQVTANITVTSGNKEIALPEDDYYFAPVGTSVHIKVGSNEMDSFITDFRENYFTIADTPAFSGNGTATINRASRVEITNPS
;
A
#
# COMPACT_ATOMS: atom_id res chain seq x y z
N MET A 1 1.86 -43.64 31.88
CA MET A 1 0.80 -42.66 32.17
C MET A 1 1.33 -41.24 32.54
N SER A 2 2.61 -40.96 32.55
CA SER A 2 3.11 -39.62 32.96
C SER A 2 3.45 -38.66 31.83
N CYS A 3 3.33 -39.06 30.56
CA CYS A 3 3.74 -38.22 29.41
C CYS A 3 2.60 -37.36 28.79
N LEU A 4 1.36 -37.51 29.18
CA LEU A 4 0.23 -36.87 28.54
C LEU A 4 -0.36 -35.67 29.31
N ASN A 5 0.14 -35.37 30.50
CA ASN A 5 -0.44 -34.28 31.31
C ASN A 5 -0.06 -32.86 30.88
N ASN A 6 0.82 -32.67 29.88
CA ASN A 6 1.32 -31.34 29.48
C ASN A 6 1.11 -30.99 28.01
N TYR A 7 0.40 -31.81 27.21
CA TYR A 7 0.18 -31.49 25.81
C TYR A 7 -1.30 -31.23 25.52
N ASN A 8 -1.56 -30.12 24.83
CA ASN A 8 -2.89 -29.80 24.35
C ASN A 8 -3.28 -30.82 23.25
N LEU A 9 -4.33 -31.60 23.51
CA LEU A 9 -4.83 -32.66 22.63
C LEU A 9 -5.09 -32.16 21.20
N ASP A 10 -5.58 -30.92 21.04
CA ASP A 10 -5.83 -30.31 19.73
C ASP A 10 -4.55 -30.09 18.93
N VAL A 11 -3.44 -29.79 19.57
CA VAL A 11 -2.14 -29.62 18.90
C VAL A 11 -1.63 -30.97 18.39
N ILE A 12 -1.77 -32.02 19.18
CA ILE A 12 -1.36 -33.37 18.80
C ILE A 12 -2.24 -33.89 17.65
N LEU A 13 -3.54 -33.70 17.71
CA LEU A 13 -4.49 -34.11 16.66
C LEU A 13 -4.25 -33.35 15.35
N ASN A 14 -3.94 -32.07 15.40
CA ASN A 14 -3.60 -31.28 14.22
C ASN A 14 -2.27 -31.71 13.61
N GLN A 15 -1.26 -32.02 14.40
CA GLN A 15 0.03 -32.53 13.93
C GLN A 15 -0.12 -33.91 13.27
N LEU A 16 -0.90 -34.80 13.87
CA LEU A 16 -1.18 -36.13 13.32
C LEU A 16 -1.99 -36.07 12.02
N ASN A 17 -2.97 -35.16 11.91
CA ASN A 17 -3.73 -34.95 10.69
C ASN A 17 -2.85 -34.39 9.56
N CYS A 18 -1.97 -33.44 9.87
CA CYS A 18 -0.99 -32.90 8.92
C CYS A 18 -0.02 -33.98 8.43
N TRP A 19 0.41 -34.87 9.32
CA TRP A 19 1.24 -36.02 9.01
C TRP A 19 0.55 -37.04 8.09
N CYS A 20 -0.70 -37.39 8.37
CA CYS A 20 -1.51 -38.27 7.49
C CYS A 20 -1.67 -37.66 6.09
N LEU A 21 -1.92 -36.35 5.98
CA LEU A 21 -2.05 -35.68 4.68
C LEU A 21 -0.76 -35.66 3.87
N GLN A 22 0.38 -35.47 4.53
CA GLN A 22 1.71 -35.52 3.88
C GLN A 22 2.06 -36.93 3.38
N TRP A 23 1.72 -37.98 4.15
CA TRP A 23 1.99 -39.36 3.78
C TRP A 23 1.05 -39.87 2.69
N ARG A 24 -0.19 -39.37 2.62
CA ARG A 24 -1.17 -39.74 1.60
C ARG A 24 -0.63 -39.56 0.18
N GLY A 25 0.04 -38.44 -0.10
CA GLY A 25 0.66 -38.19 -1.41
C GLY A 25 1.83 -39.10 -1.73
N LYS A 26 2.56 -39.58 -0.73
CA LYS A 26 3.74 -40.44 -0.89
C LYS A 26 3.38 -41.91 -0.97
N ILE A 27 2.42 -42.36 -0.15
CA ILE A 27 1.96 -43.76 -0.13
C ILE A 27 1.14 -44.10 -1.39
N SER A 28 0.36 -43.16 -1.91
CA SER A 28 -0.43 -43.37 -3.14
C SER A 28 0.41 -43.69 -4.38
N THR A 29 1.65 -43.18 -4.41
CA THR A 29 2.57 -43.42 -5.53
C THR A 29 3.39 -44.69 -5.42
N VAL A 30 3.58 -45.23 -4.20
CA VAL A 30 4.46 -46.38 -3.94
C VAL A 30 3.65 -47.63 -3.53
N PHE A 31 2.53 -47.46 -2.81
CA PHE A 31 1.72 -48.58 -2.27
C PHE A 31 0.20 -48.30 -2.39
N PRO A 32 -0.43 -48.56 -3.54
CA PRO A 32 -1.88 -48.33 -3.72
C PRO A 32 -2.77 -49.09 -2.70
N SER A 33 -2.34 -50.24 -2.21
CA SER A 33 -3.07 -51.02 -1.20
C SER A 33 -3.02 -50.44 0.22
N GLY A 34 -2.08 -49.53 0.51
CA GLY A 34 -1.98 -48.83 1.80
C GLY A 34 -2.98 -47.70 1.96
N MET A 35 -3.63 -47.26 0.87
CA MET A 35 -4.58 -46.13 0.91
C MET A 35 -5.83 -46.44 1.74
N THR A 36 -6.37 -47.65 1.68
CA THR A 36 -7.57 -48.06 2.45
C THR A 36 -7.30 -47.99 3.96
N GLN A 37 -6.10 -48.34 4.39
CA GLN A 37 -5.72 -48.31 5.79
C GLN A 37 -5.45 -46.88 6.25
N LEU A 38 -4.88 -46.06 5.39
CA LEU A 38 -4.69 -44.62 5.68
C LEU A 38 -6.03 -43.89 5.79
N ASP A 39 -7.00 -44.22 4.96
CA ASP A 39 -8.36 -43.68 5.03
C ASP A 39 -9.07 -44.11 6.34
N GLN A 40 -8.89 -45.37 6.78
CA GLN A 40 -9.38 -45.84 8.09
C GLN A 40 -8.75 -45.10 9.27
N ILE A 41 -7.43 -44.82 9.21
CA ILE A 41 -6.72 -44.02 10.21
C ILE A 41 -7.27 -42.59 10.23
N GLN A 42 -7.57 -42.00 9.08
CA GLN A 42 -8.12 -40.67 8.96
C GLN A 42 -9.57 -40.58 9.46
N GLU A 43 -10.39 -41.61 9.22
CA GLU A 43 -11.74 -41.72 9.78
C GLU A 43 -11.69 -41.85 11.31
N LEU A 44 -10.76 -42.63 11.85
CA LEU A 44 -10.56 -42.75 13.31
C LEU A 44 -10.16 -41.43 13.93
N PHE A 45 -9.27 -40.66 13.30
CA PHE A 45 -8.91 -39.30 13.76
C PHE A 45 -10.09 -38.35 13.74
N THR A 46 -10.93 -38.43 12.73
CA THR A 46 -12.15 -37.62 12.65
C THR A 46 -13.14 -37.97 13.75
N ALA A 47 -13.28 -39.28 14.05
CA ALA A 47 -14.11 -39.77 15.16
C ALA A 47 -13.58 -39.29 16.53
N VAL A 48 -12.27 -39.35 16.78
CA VAL A 48 -11.63 -38.88 18.00
C VAL A 48 -11.79 -37.35 18.15
N LYS A 49 -11.69 -36.60 17.06
CA LYS A 49 -11.90 -35.14 17.06
C LYS A 49 -13.35 -34.76 17.39
N ASN A 50 -14.30 -35.56 16.98
CA ASN A 50 -15.75 -35.31 17.21
C ASN A 50 -16.24 -35.78 18.59
N CYS A 51 -15.45 -36.55 19.37
CA CYS A 51 -15.82 -37.12 20.68
C CYS A 51 -15.27 -36.28 21.86
N CYS A 52 -15.44 -34.97 21.87
CA CYS A 52 -14.90 -34.08 22.90
C CYS A 52 -15.55 -34.13 24.30
N GLU A 53 -16.46 -35.05 24.61
CA GLU A 53 -17.19 -35.04 25.88
C GLU A 53 -16.84 -36.16 26.89
N ALA A 54 -16.02 -37.17 26.53
CA ALA A 54 -15.62 -38.24 27.46
C ALA A 54 -14.12 -38.56 27.41
N GLN A 55 -13.36 -38.04 28.33
CA GLN A 55 -11.89 -38.24 28.42
C GLN A 55 -11.46 -39.72 28.45
N VAL A 56 -12.28 -40.63 28.96
CA VAL A 56 -11.97 -42.08 29.04
C VAL A 56 -12.11 -42.74 27.68
N GLU A 57 -13.16 -42.44 26.94
CA GLU A 57 -13.44 -43.02 25.61
C GLU A 57 -12.41 -42.56 24.56
N VAL A 58 -11.94 -41.31 24.66
CA VAL A 58 -10.86 -40.77 23.82
C VAL A 58 -9.54 -41.52 24.06
N MET A 59 -9.21 -41.84 25.31
CA MET A 59 -7.99 -42.59 25.63
C MET A 59 -8.05 -44.04 25.17
N GLU A 60 -9.21 -44.69 25.23
CA GLU A 60 -9.39 -46.02 24.71
C GLU A 60 -9.23 -46.05 23.18
N LYS A 61 -9.83 -45.10 22.48
CA LYS A 61 -9.68 -44.97 21.01
C LYS A 61 -8.24 -44.62 20.59
N PHE A 62 -7.53 -43.87 21.41
CA PHE A 62 -6.14 -43.56 21.16
C PHE A 62 -5.23 -44.78 21.36
N CYS A 63 -5.52 -45.65 22.34
CA CYS A 63 -4.83 -46.93 22.54
C CYS A 63 -5.15 -47.92 21.42
N GLU A 64 -6.39 -47.98 20.94
CA GLU A 64 -6.77 -48.78 19.77
C GLU A 64 -6.03 -48.31 18.50
N LEU A 65 -5.96 -47.00 18.26
CA LEU A 65 -5.24 -46.41 17.16
C LEU A 65 -3.72 -46.71 17.23
N TYR A 66 -3.12 -46.55 18.40
CA TYR A 66 -1.70 -46.85 18.61
C TYR A 66 -1.43 -48.33 18.33
N LYS A 67 -2.30 -49.21 18.83
CA LYS A 67 -2.18 -50.65 18.60
C LYS A 67 -2.36 -51.01 17.11
N PHE A 68 -3.36 -50.40 16.43
CA PHE A 68 -3.59 -50.59 15.00
C PHE A 68 -2.37 -50.13 14.17
N VAL A 69 -1.82 -48.94 14.48
CA VAL A 69 -0.62 -48.42 13.80
C VAL A 69 0.61 -49.27 14.08
N HIS A 70 0.76 -49.75 15.31
CA HIS A 70 1.85 -50.66 15.71
C HIS A 70 1.73 -51.99 15.00
N ASP A 71 0.54 -52.62 15.02
CA ASP A 71 0.26 -53.91 14.37
C ASP A 71 0.38 -53.81 12.83
N PHE A 72 0.05 -52.63 12.25
CA PHE A 72 0.23 -52.35 10.82
C PHE A 72 1.72 -52.35 10.44
N PHE A 73 2.58 -51.71 11.23
CA PHE A 73 4.03 -51.70 10.97
C PHE A 73 4.70 -53.04 11.29
N GLU A 74 4.21 -53.80 12.26
CA GLU A 74 4.78 -55.13 12.57
C GLU A 74 4.36 -56.22 11.56
N ASN A 75 3.21 -56.08 10.89
CA ASN A 75 2.70 -57.08 9.92
C ASN A 75 2.99 -56.72 8.45
N LEU A 76 3.73 -55.66 8.17
CA LEU A 76 4.23 -55.35 6.84
C LEU A 76 5.37 -56.32 6.49
N ASP A 77 5.02 -57.37 5.73
CA ASP A 77 5.95 -58.41 5.22
C ASP A 77 6.82 -57.85 4.06
N LEU A 78 7.48 -56.72 4.35
CA LEU A 78 8.40 -56.03 3.46
C LEU A 78 9.86 -56.10 3.99
N GLN A 79 10.12 -57.08 4.84
CA GLN A 79 11.29 -57.03 5.70
C GLN A 79 12.63 -57.04 4.96
N GLU A 80 12.73 -57.73 3.86
CA GLU A 80 14.02 -57.88 3.16
C GLU A 80 14.35 -56.69 2.23
N GLU A 81 13.40 -56.21 1.45
CA GLU A 81 13.63 -55.01 0.60
C GLU A 81 13.72 -53.69 1.40
N VAL A 82 12.89 -53.57 2.45
CA VAL A 82 12.93 -52.40 3.34
C VAL A 82 14.22 -52.41 4.20
N ASN A 83 14.67 -53.57 4.65
CA ASN A 83 15.94 -53.67 5.40
C ASN A 83 17.15 -53.36 4.51
N ASN A 84 17.15 -53.84 3.26
CA ASN A 84 18.21 -53.52 2.31
C ASN A 84 18.21 -52.05 1.94
N TRP A 85 17.04 -51.44 1.71
CA TRP A 85 16.93 -50.03 1.47
C TRP A 85 17.32 -49.18 2.70
N LEU A 86 16.91 -49.61 3.90
CA LEU A 86 17.30 -48.98 5.17
C LEU A 86 18.81 -49.09 5.43
N GLU A 87 19.44 -50.23 5.15
CA GLU A 87 20.89 -50.38 5.28
C GLU A 87 21.68 -49.52 4.28
N GLU A 88 21.22 -49.40 3.03
CA GLU A 88 21.81 -48.51 2.05
C GLU A 88 21.63 -47.05 2.44
N ALA A 89 20.43 -46.68 2.86
CA ALA A 89 20.10 -45.33 3.26
C ALA A 89 20.79 -44.92 4.58
N LEU A 90 21.15 -45.88 5.44
CA LEU A 90 22.03 -45.66 6.59
C LEU A 90 23.50 -45.45 6.19
N LYS A 91 23.99 -46.24 5.21
CA LYS A 91 25.39 -46.19 4.76
C LYS A 91 25.72 -44.90 4.01
N ASP A 92 24.78 -44.35 3.23
CA ASP A 92 24.99 -43.13 2.43
C ASP A 92 24.44 -41.85 3.09
N GLY A 93 23.97 -41.93 4.32
CA GLY A 93 23.46 -40.80 5.09
C GLY A 93 22.05 -40.34 4.66
N ARG A 94 21.44 -40.95 3.64
CA ARG A 94 20.06 -40.60 3.20
C ARG A 94 19.04 -40.84 4.31
N LEU A 95 19.21 -41.91 5.10
CA LEU A 95 18.31 -42.21 6.23
C LEU A 95 18.44 -41.15 7.33
N GLY A 96 19.66 -40.68 7.64
CA GLY A 96 19.88 -39.57 8.54
C GLY A 96 19.16 -38.30 8.06
N ASN A 97 19.25 -37.99 6.78
CA ASN A 97 18.54 -36.85 6.16
C ASN A 97 17.03 -37.06 6.09
N ILE A 98 16.57 -38.30 5.87
CA ILE A 98 15.13 -38.64 5.84
C ILE A 98 14.58 -38.66 7.27
N LEU A 99 15.29 -39.22 8.23
CA LEU A 99 14.90 -39.21 9.65
C LEU A 99 14.95 -37.80 10.23
N GLN A 100 15.92 -36.96 9.84
CA GLN A 100 15.88 -35.52 10.16
C GLN A 100 14.70 -34.80 9.52
N LYS A 101 14.27 -35.22 8.33
CA LYS A 101 13.05 -34.71 7.67
C LYS A 101 11.75 -35.32 8.23
N ILE A 102 11.79 -36.51 8.80
CA ILE A 102 10.63 -37.24 9.37
C ILE A 102 10.48 -36.92 10.87
N VAL A 103 11.54 -36.78 11.60
CA VAL A 103 11.52 -36.22 12.96
C VAL A 103 11.57 -34.70 12.81
N TYR A 104 10.46 -34.11 12.45
CA TYR A 104 10.24 -32.66 12.44
C TYR A 104 10.21 -32.12 13.89
N SER A 105 11.31 -32.28 14.59
CA SER A 105 11.59 -31.42 15.73
C SER A 105 12.41 -30.28 15.20
N PRO A 106 11.90 -29.03 15.27
CA PRO A 106 12.69 -27.87 14.93
C PRO A 106 14.01 -27.93 15.69
N ILE A 107 15.09 -27.53 15.06
CA ILE A 107 16.40 -27.49 15.67
C ILE A 107 16.38 -26.49 16.82
N ASN A 108 16.42 -26.95 18.04
CA ASN A 108 16.46 -26.09 19.21
C ASN A 108 17.82 -25.39 19.29
N VAL A 109 17.84 -24.09 18.97
CA VAL A 109 19.08 -23.30 18.88
C VAL A 109 19.83 -23.24 20.22
N LYS A 110 19.09 -23.25 21.34
CA LYS A 110 19.69 -23.30 22.71
C LYS A 110 20.43 -24.62 22.95
N GLN A 111 19.83 -25.74 22.56
CA GLN A 111 20.46 -27.05 22.67
C GLN A 111 21.65 -27.21 21.71
N ALA A 112 21.59 -26.54 20.55
CA ALA A 112 22.66 -26.49 19.58
C ALA A 112 23.81 -25.53 19.96
N GLY A 113 23.72 -24.84 21.11
CA GLY A 113 24.79 -24.02 21.66
C GLY A 113 24.56 -22.51 21.65
N ALA A 114 23.50 -22.01 21.02
CA ALA A 114 23.11 -20.59 21.11
C ALA A 114 22.27 -20.37 22.37
N VAL A 115 22.89 -20.31 23.54
CA VAL A 115 22.21 -20.17 24.83
C VAL A 115 21.80 -18.71 25.06
N PRO A 116 20.50 -18.39 25.24
CA PRO A 116 20.06 -17.03 25.50
C PRO A 116 20.45 -16.56 26.91
N ASP A 117 20.25 -15.28 27.20
CA ASP A 117 20.42 -14.61 28.50
C ASP A 117 21.85 -14.64 29.08
N THR A 118 22.84 -14.98 28.27
CA THR A 118 24.25 -15.01 28.71
C THR A 118 24.93 -13.64 28.63
N GLY A 119 24.34 -12.71 27.82
CA GLY A 119 24.98 -11.45 27.45
C GLY A 119 26.14 -11.61 26.45
N GLU A 120 26.44 -12.84 26.02
CA GLU A 120 27.43 -13.11 24.98
C GLU A 120 26.85 -12.83 23.57
N ASP A 121 27.73 -12.44 22.66
CA ASP A 121 27.40 -12.38 21.23
C ASP A 121 27.22 -13.78 20.66
N LEU A 122 26.03 -14.10 20.23
CA LEU A 122 25.65 -15.39 19.66
C LEU A 122 25.77 -15.47 18.14
N THR A 123 26.28 -14.41 17.48
CA THR A 123 26.34 -14.31 16.02
C THR A 123 27.05 -15.49 15.38
N GLU A 124 28.28 -15.82 15.81
CA GLU A 124 29.07 -16.92 15.25
C GLU A 124 28.43 -18.30 15.53
N LYS A 125 27.87 -18.47 16.73
CA LYS A 125 27.18 -19.71 17.11
C LYS A 125 25.96 -19.94 16.21
N LEU A 126 25.15 -18.90 15.99
CA LEU A 126 23.95 -19.02 15.16
C LEU A 126 24.32 -19.23 13.68
N ASN A 127 25.34 -18.53 13.16
CA ASN A 127 25.87 -18.78 11.81
C ASN A 127 26.28 -20.25 11.62
N THR A 128 26.99 -20.83 12.63
CA THR A 128 27.40 -22.23 12.59
C THR A 128 26.21 -23.18 12.61
N ILE A 129 25.22 -22.93 13.45
CA ILE A 129 24.00 -23.74 13.54
C ILE A 129 23.25 -23.72 12.20
N LEU A 130 23.05 -22.54 11.60
CA LEU A 130 22.37 -22.40 10.31
C LEU A 130 23.13 -23.09 9.17
N ALA A 131 24.46 -22.97 9.16
CA ALA A 131 25.32 -23.62 8.14
C ALA A 131 25.30 -25.14 8.23
N ASN A 132 25.23 -25.70 9.44
CA ASN A 132 25.21 -27.15 9.68
C ASN A 132 23.84 -27.78 9.36
N HIS A 133 22.79 -26.98 9.27
CA HIS A 133 21.42 -27.44 9.06
C HIS A 133 20.74 -26.67 7.91
N PRO A 134 21.22 -26.81 6.67
CA PRO A 134 20.60 -26.14 5.53
C PRO A 134 19.14 -26.59 5.35
N ASP A 135 18.27 -25.67 4.94
CA ASP A 135 16.84 -25.88 4.79
C ASP A 135 16.12 -26.33 6.10
N GLY A 136 16.68 -25.95 7.25
CA GLY A 136 16.19 -26.34 8.56
C GLY A 136 15.07 -25.43 9.08
N GLU A 137 14.32 -25.98 10.05
CA GLU A 137 13.43 -25.22 10.91
C GLU A 137 14.10 -25.04 12.28
N PHE A 138 14.21 -23.80 12.74
CA PHE A 138 14.95 -23.43 13.94
C PHE A 138 13.99 -22.89 15.00
N TYR A 139 14.03 -23.50 16.16
CA TYR A 139 13.23 -23.14 17.32
C TYR A 139 14.06 -22.36 18.32
N PHE A 140 13.59 -21.18 18.67
CA PHE A 140 14.18 -20.28 19.64
C PHE A 140 13.33 -20.29 20.92
N PRO A 141 13.75 -20.99 21.97
CA PRO A 141 13.13 -20.90 23.30
C PRO A 141 13.16 -19.48 23.86
N ASP A 142 12.33 -19.22 24.87
CA ASP A 142 12.31 -17.95 25.60
C ASP A 142 13.72 -17.53 26.04
N GLY A 143 13.98 -16.23 26.02
CA GLY A 143 15.22 -15.57 26.41
C GLY A 143 15.78 -14.63 25.35
N VAL A 144 16.83 -13.89 25.69
CA VAL A 144 17.43 -12.86 24.86
C VAL A 144 18.64 -13.42 24.09
N TYR A 145 18.55 -13.43 22.78
CA TYR A 145 19.61 -13.81 21.85
C TYR A 145 20.30 -12.54 21.34
N LEU A 146 21.45 -12.21 21.91
CA LEU A 146 22.23 -11.04 21.52
C LEU A 146 23.05 -11.34 20.27
N LEU A 147 22.92 -10.51 19.24
CA LEU A 147 23.61 -10.63 17.95
C LEU A 147 24.31 -9.29 17.64
N ASN A 148 25.64 -9.26 17.69
CA ASN A 148 26.40 -8.04 17.40
C ASN A 148 26.90 -7.97 15.95
N GLY A 149 26.76 -9.05 15.20
CA GLY A 149 27.20 -9.15 13.81
C GLY A 149 26.08 -9.53 12.85
N SER A 150 26.45 -9.73 11.60
CA SER A 150 25.52 -10.14 10.54
C SER A 150 25.47 -11.65 10.39
N ILE A 151 24.29 -12.16 10.10
CA ILE A 151 24.01 -13.54 9.78
C ILE A 151 23.58 -13.63 8.33
N ASN A 152 24.36 -14.34 7.51
CA ASN A 152 24.09 -14.56 6.11
C ASN A 152 23.40 -15.92 5.91
N ILE A 153 22.13 -15.90 5.60
CA ILE A 153 21.32 -17.10 5.41
C ILE A 153 21.41 -17.55 3.96
N ASN A 154 22.10 -18.68 3.72
CA ASN A 154 22.39 -19.21 2.40
C ASN A 154 21.50 -20.40 2.00
N SER A 155 20.51 -20.74 2.80
CA SER A 155 19.52 -21.80 2.55
C SER A 155 18.10 -21.32 2.84
N ASN A 156 17.09 -22.11 2.47
CA ASN A 156 15.71 -21.82 2.87
C ASN A 156 15.58 -22.19 4.35
N VAL A 157 15.07 -21.28 5.17
CA VAL A 157 14.95 -21.53 6.60
C VAL A 157 13.61 -21.10 7.17
N SER A 158 13.25 -21.71 8.27
CA SER A 158 12.08 -21.36 9.06
C SER A 158 12.48 -21.09 10.50
N PHE A 159 12.07 -19.95 11.06
CA PHE A 159 12.28 -19.57 12.44
C PHE A 159 10.97 -19.65 13.21
N ILE A 160 10.96 -20.39 14.29
CA ILE A 160 9.87 -20.44 15.26
C ILE A 160 10.40 -19.90 16.58
N LEU A 161 9.86 -18.77 17.00
CA LEU A 161 10.24 -18.12 18.25
C LEU A 161 9.14 -18.32 19.29
N GLU A 162 9.51 -18.68 20.50
CA GLU A 162 8.59 -18.60 21.63
C GLU A 162 8.18 -17.15 21.90
N LYS A 163 7.08 -16.95 22.60
CA LYS A 163 6.49 -15.64 22.83
C LYS A 163 7.47 -14.64 23.46
N ASN A 164 8.33 -15.10 24.35
CA ASN A 164 9.32 -14.27 25.06
C ASN A 164 10.75 -14.49 24.52
N ALA A 165 10.92 -15.17 23.40
CA ALA A 165 12.19 -15.21 22.70
C ALA A 165 12.45 -13.86 22.03
N ILE A 166 13.56 -13.22 22.31
CA ILE A 166 13.93 -11.89 21.83
C ILE A 166 15.23 -11.99 21.05
N ILE A 167 15.17 -11.72 19.75
CA ILE A 167 16.38 -11.46 18.96
C ILE A 167 16.73 -9.99 19.14
N SER A 168 17.88 -9.72 19.73
CA SER A 168 18.35 -8.38 20.08
C SER A 168 19.68 -8.05 19.41
N THR A 169 19.78 -6.86 18.83
CA THR A 169 21.03 -6.34 18.30
C THR A 169 21.24 -4.91 18.81
N PRO A 170 22.47 -4.52 19.18
CA PRO A 170 22.76 -3.15 19.60
C PRO A 170 22.60 -2.14 18.46
N GLY A 171 22.49 -2.64 17.23
CA GLY A 171 22.44 -1.83 16.03
C GLY A 171 23.83 -1.47 15.51
N ASN A 172 23.98 -1.59 14.21
CA ASN A 172 25.18 -1.20 13.49
C ASN A 172 24.79 -0.76 12.08
N ASP A 173 25.76 -0.42 11.26
CA ASP A 173 25.55 0.02 9.86
C ASP A 173 25.23 -1.14 8.90
N LEU A 174 24.90 -2.32 9.39
CA LEU A 174 24.60 -3.52 8.60
C LEU A 174 23.26 -4.12 9.00
N PHE A 175 22.74 -4.99 8.15
CA PHE A 175 21.59 -5.83 8.50
C PHE A 175 22.05 -7.01 9.36
N THR A 176 21.26 -7.30 10.40
CA THR A 176 21.51 -8.46 11.26
C THR A 176 21.29 -9.76 10.51
N PHE A 177 20.21 -9.86 9.70
CA PHE A 177 19.94 -11.03 8.87
C PHE A 177 19.89 -10.64 7.39
N ASN A 178 20.70 -11.33 6.58
CA ASN A 178 20.75 -11.16 5.13
C ASN A 178 20.37 -12.45 4.42
N LEU A 179 19.36 -12.36 3.56
CA LEU A 179 18.84 -13.47 2.75
C LEU A 179 18.87 -13.07 1.27
N ILE A 180 19.50 -13.92 0.45
CA ILE A 180 19.61 -13.68 -0.99
C ILE A 180 19.14 -14.92 -1.74
N ASN A 181 18.15 -14.78 -2.63
CA ASN A 181 17.59 -15.86 -3.45
C ASN A 181 17.06 -17.06 -2.64
N LYS A 182 16.44 -16.81 -1.49
CA LYS A 182 15.96 -17.86 -0.57
C LYS A 182 14.49 -17.67 -0.21
N SER A 183 13.86 -18.75 0.23
CA SER A 183 12.58 -18.71 0.92
C SER A 183 12.80 -18.60 2.43
N PHE A 184 11.89 -17.89 3.09
CA PHE A 184 12.00 -17.66 4.53
C PHE A 184 10.64 -17.70 5.20
N ARG A 185 10.58 -18.31 6.35
CA ARG A 185 9.42 -18.21 7.24
C ARG A 185 9.86 -17.83 8.63
N MET A 186 9.12 -16.93 9.27
CA MET A 186 9.31 -16.57 10.68
C MET A 186 7.96 -16.49 11.37
N ARG A 187 7.86 -17.11 12.53
CA ARG A 187 6.66 -17.10 13.34
C ARG A 187 6.96 -16.84 14.81
N GLY A 188 6.23 -15.90 15.39
CA GLY A 188 6.25 -15.62 16.82
C GLY A 188 7.47 -14.81 17.27
N GLY A 189 7.56 -14.62 18.58
CA GLY A 189 8.66 -13.97 19.27
C GLY A 189 8.76 -12.48 19.06
N GLN A 190 9.91 -11.97 19.47
CA GLN A 190 10.19 -10.54 19.51
C GLN A 190 11.54 -10.23 18.84
N VAL A 191 11.63 -9.06 18.25
CA VAL A 191 12.87 -8.55 17.66
C VAL A 191 13.08 -7.11 18.11
N GLN A 192 14.35 -6.69 18.24
CA GLN A 192 14.69 -5.31 18.57
C GLN A 192 16.07 -4.93 18.03
N CYS A 193 16.25 -3.67 17.66
CA CYS A 193 17.47 -3.16 17.07
C CYS A 193 17.80 -1.76 17.60
N GLY A 194 19.00 -1.58 18.13
CA GLY A 194 19.44 -0.34 18.79
C GLY A 194 19.02 -0.28 20.25
N SER A 195 18.58 0.87 20.72
CA SER A 195 18.16 1.07 22.10
C SER A 195 16.93 1.97 22.25
N ILE A 196 16.22 1.81 23.37
CA ILE A 196 15.10 2.69 23.70
C ILE A 196 15.56 4.15 23.96
N ASP A 197 16.77 4.34 24.46
CA ASP A 197 17.33 5.67 24.69
C ASP A 197 17.61 6.39 23.36
N ASN A 198 18.08 5.69 22.34
CA ASN A 198 18.23 6.21 20.99
C ASN A 198 16.87 6.59 20.38
N PHE A 199 15.84 5.79 20.64
CA PHE A 199 14.48 6.13 20.21
C PHE A 199 13.99 7.42 20.90
N ASN A 200 14.11 7.51 22.22
CA ASN A 200 13.69 8.67 22.99
C ASN A 200 14.45 9.95 22.61
N SER A 201 15.74 9.84 22.31
CA SER A 201 16.56 10.96 21.82
C SER A 201 16.42 11.19 20.32
N ARG A 202 15.64 10.36 19.59
CA ARG A 202 15.48 10.41 18.13
C ARG A 202 16.81 10.30 17.37
N THR A 203 17.76 9.54 17.91
CA THR A 203 19.07 9.32 17.33
C THR A 203 19.08 8.04 16.50
N LEU A 204 19.26 8.17 15.21
CA LEU A 204 19.42 7.04 14.28
C LEU A 204 20.87 6.55 14.35
N THR A 205 21.07 5.26 14.62
CA THR A 205 22.42 4.67 14.83
C THR A 205 22.95 3.92 13.62
N GLY A 206 22.22 3.92 12.49
CA GLY A 206 22.62 3.22 11.28
C GLY A 206 22.27 3.98 10.00
N ASN A 207 22.75 3.45 8.88
CA ASN A 207 22.39 3.97 7.56
C ASN A 207 20.99 3.48 7.18
N VAL A 208 20.03 4.41 7.03
CA VAL A 208 18.62 4.09 6.72
C VAL A 208 18.41 3.15 5.54
N PHE A 209 19.30 3.15 4.56
CA PHE A 209 19.16 2.32 3.38
C PHE A 209 19.80 0.95 3.50
N ASN A 210 20.82 0.81 4.34
CA ASN A 210 21.70 -0.37 4.38
C ASN A 210 21.79 -1.05 5.73
N SER A 211 21.01 -0.61 6.72
CA SER A 211 21.01 -1.20 8.06
C SER A 211 19.61 -1.53 8.57
N GLY A 212 19.55 -2.38 9.58
CA GLY A 212 18.32 -2.84 10.21
C GLY A 212 18.36 -4.29 10.66
N LEU A 213 17.20 -4.91 10.80
CA LEU A 213 17.09 -6.29 11.25
C LEU A 213 17.17 -7.30 10.11
N PHE A 214 16.23 -7.26 9.17
CA PHE A 214 16.13 -8.25 8.10
C PHE A 214 16.23 -7.60 6.72
N SER A 215 17.10 -8.14 5.88
CA SER A 215 17.22 -7.81 4.46
C SER A 215 16.97 -9.03 3.59
N PHE A 216 15.99 -8.94 2.73
CA PHE A 216 15.61 -9.95 1.75
C PHE A 216 15.87 -9.42 0.36
N THR A 217 16.71 -10.10 -0.41
CA THR A 217 17.03 -9.71 -1.79
C THR A 217 16.77 -10.87 -2.74
N ASN A 218 15.97 -10.63 -3.78
CA ASN A 218 15.54 -11.62 -4.76
C ASN A 218 14.93 -12.89 -4.13
N CYS A 219 14.31 -12.75 -2.96
CA CYS A 219 13.71 -13.87 -2.24
C CYS A 219 12.31 -14.20 -2.80
N GLU A 220 11.95 -15.48 -2.75
CA GLU A 220 10.62 -15.93 -3.10
C GLU A 220 9.98 -16.66 -1.91
N ASN A 221 8.64 -16.49 -1.74
CA ASN A 221 7.88 -17.13 -0.67
C ASN A 221 8.40 -16.77 0.74
N VAL A 222 8.41 -15.47 1.04
CA VAL A 222 8.73 -14.98 2.38
C VAL A 222 7.45 -14.85 3.19
N HIS A 223 7.40 -15.46 4.36
CA HIS A 223 6.24 -15.39 5.26
C HIS A 223 6.69 -15.02 6.68
N ILE A 224 6.19 -13.91 7.20
CA ILE A 224 6.46 -13.41 8.55
C ILE A 224 5.13 -13.22 9.28
N GLU A 225 4.96 -13.89 10.41
CA GLU A 225 3.71 -13.88 11.15
C GLU A 225 3.91 -13.85 12.67
N ASP A 226 3.00 -13.17 13.39
CA ASP A 226 2.95 -13.12 14.86
C ASP A 226 4.22 -12.55 15.52
N VAL A 227 4.94 -11.65 14.86
CA VAL A 227 6.22 -11.07 15.32
C VAL A 227 6.01 -9.69 15.92
N ILE A 228 6.68 -9.41 17.03
CA ILE A 228 6.71 -8.10 17.67
C ILE A 228 8.08 -7.47 17.50
N SER A 229 8.15 -6.31 16.85
CA SER A 229 9.33 -5.44 16.90
C SER A 229 9.14 -4.43 18.03
N ASN A 230 9.93 -4.55 19.09
CA ASN A 230 9.79 -3.70 20.27
C ASN A 230 10.30 -2.28 20.02
N PHE A 231 11.44 -2.16 19.33
CA PHE A 231 11.99 -0.90 18.83
C PHE A 231 13.01 -1.17 17.71
N ASN A 232 13.18 -0.15 16.84
CA ASN A 232 14.25 -0.15 15.84
C ASN A 232 14.77 1.28 15.63
N THR A 233 16.03 1.52 15.98
CA THR A 233 16.69 2.83 15.86
C THR A 233 17.83 2.84 14.86
N THR A 234 17.99 1.79 14.03
CA THR A 234 19.09 1.70 13.07
C THR A 234 18.69 1.90 11.62
N GLY A 235 17.46 1.58 11.25
CA GLY A 235 16.99 1.66 9.86
C GLY A 235 15.72 0.87 9.65
N ASN A 236 15.80 -0.21 8.90
CA ASN A 236 14.62 -1.00 8.50
C ASN A 236 14.41 -2.18 9.44
N THR A 237 13.17 -2.44 9.85
CA THR A 237 12.86 -3.70 10.52
C THR A 237 12.83 -4.84 9.51
N PHE A 238 12.06 -4.69 8.43
CA PHE A 238 12.00 -5.66 7.33
C PHE A 238 12.17 -4.93 6.00
N LYS A 239 13.25 -5.24 5.27
CA LYS A 239 13.54 -4.69 3.95
C LYS A 239 13.49 -5.78 2.88
N PHE A 240 12.72 -5.54 1.84
CA PHE A 240 12.57 -6.44 0.70
C PHE A 240 13.04 -5.74 -0.57
N THR A 241 13.88 -6.40 -1.37
CA THR A 241 14.35 -5.88 -2.65
C THR A 241 14.14 -6.94 -3.71
N ASN A 242 13.34 -6.64 -4.74
CA ASN A 242 13.01 -7.55 -5.84
C ASN A 242 12.50 -8.94 -5.36
N CYS A 243 11.65 -8.97 -4.34
CA CYS A 243 11.10 -10.20 -3.75
C CYS A 243 9.73 -10.54 -4.35
N LYS A 244 9.35 -11.83 -4.31
CA LYS A 244 8.05 -12.31 -4.78
C LYS A 244 7.34 -13.12 -3.71
N ASN A 245 5.99 -13.08 -3.73
CA ASN A 245 5.15 -13.82 -2.79
C ASN A 245 5.53 -13.51 -1.33
N VAL A 246 5.53 -12.22 -0.98
CA VAL A 246 5.84 -11.77 0.37
C VAL A 246 4.54 -11.64 1.15
N LYS A 247 4.44 -12.35 2.27
CA LYS A 247 3.30 -12.30 3.17
C LYS A 247 3.74 -11.91 4.56
N ILE A 248 3.19 -10.82 5.07
CA ILE A 248 3.45 -10.31 6.43
C ILE A 248 2.11 -10.15 7.12
N GLU A 249 1.91 -10.82 8.23
CA GLU A 249 0.64 -10.73 8.93
C GLU A 249 0.78 -10.83 10.44
N ARG A 250 -0.11 -10.15 11.15
CA ARG A 250 -0.18 -10.11 12.62
C ARG A 250 1.15 -9.71 13.27
N ILE A 251 1.87 -8.79 12.60
CA ILE A 251 3.07 -8.20 13.23
C ILE A 251 2.71 -6.93 14.00
N SER A 252 3.54 -6.59 14.97
CA SER A 252 3.50 -5.30 15.65
C SER A 252 4.86 -4.65 15.58
N CYS A 253 4.97 -3.52 14.87
CA CYS A 253 6.19 -2.71 14.86
C CYS A 253 5.98 -1.49 15.76
N ASN A 254 6.75 -1.39 16.82
CA ASN A 254 6.68 -0.30 17.79
C ASN A 254 7.98 0.48 17.81
N LYS A 255 7.91 1.79 18.04
CA LYS A 255 9.07 2.65 18.34
C LYS A 255 10.22 2.53 17.33
N PHE A 256 10.01 2.99 16.12
CA PHE A 256 11.03 2.94 15.07
C PHE A 256 11.29 4.32 14.45
N LEU A 257 12.55 4.52 14.02
CA LEU A 257 13.02 5.83 13.53
C LEU A 257 13.11 5.94 12.01
N TYR A 258 12.84 4.87 11.26
CA TYR A 258 12.80 4.93 9.79
C TYR A 258 11.69 4.06 9.21
N ALA A 259 11.92 2.75 9.01
CA ALA A 259 10.91 1.92 8.38
C ALA A 259 10.55 0.64 9.17
N GLY A 260 9.26 0.40 9.33
CA GLY A 260 8.73 -0.87 9.81
C GLY A 260 8.90 -1.95 8.73
N VAL A 261 8.28 -1.74 7.58
CA VAL A 261 8.36 -2.63 6.42
C VAL A 261 8.59 -1.79 5.16
N ILE A 262 9.58 -2.16 4.37
CA ILE A 262 9.86 -1.44 3.13
C ILE A 262 10.14 -2.38 1.96
N PHE A 263 9.57 -2.06 0.80
CA PHE A 263 9.68 -2.83 -0.43
C PHE A 263 10.38 -1.99 -1.51
N TYR A 264 11.42 -2.53 -2.11
CA TYR A 264 12.19 -1.89 -3.18
C TYR A 264 12.20 -2.71 -4.47
N ASP A 265 12.36 -2.01 -5.59
CA ASP A 265 12.77 -2.56 -6.89
C ASP A 265 11.96 -3.79 -7.35
N GLY A 266 10.68 -3.60 -7.63
CA GLY A 266 9.88 -4.61 -8.32
C GLY A 266 9.43 -5.80 -7.50
N CYS A 267 9.24 -5.62 -6.19
CA CYS A 267 8.55 -6.65 -5.40
C CYS A 267 7.18 -6.96 -5.98
N LYS A 268 6.79 -8.25 -6.01
CA LYS A 268 5.52 -8.71 -6.61
C LYS A 268 4.75 -9.63 -5.67
N ALA A 269 3.42 -9.59 -5.76
CA ALA A 269 2.51 -10.37 -4.90
C ALA A 269 2.83 -10.16 -3.42
N VAL A 270 2.68 -8.90 -2.98
CA VAL A 270 3.00 -8.45 -1.62
C VAL A 270 1.72 -8.27 -0.83
N TYR A 271 1.67 -8.89 0.33
CA TYR A 271 0.57 -8.78 1.27
C TYR A 271 1.09 -8.38 2.66
N VAL A 272 0.53 -7.31 3.22
CA VAL A 272 0.70 -6.94 4.62
C VAL A 272 -0.68 -6.80 5.26
N GLY A 273 -0.95 -7.59 6.30
CA GLY A 273 -2.29 -7.60 6.87
C GLY A 273 -2.36 -7.82 8.38
N MET A 274 -3.48 -7.40 9.00
CA MET A 274 -3.80 -7.60 10.41
C MET A 274 -2.68 -7.14 11.37
N SER A 275 -2.00 -6.06 11.02
CA SER A 275 -0.74 -5.63 11.66
C SER A 275 -0.87 -4.25 12.29
N ASN A 276 -0.03 -3.98 13.29
CA ASN A 276 -0.01 -2.72 14.03
C ASN A 276 1.34 -2.03 13.87
N PHE A 277 1.31 -0.72 13.65
CA PHE A 277 2.50 0.12 13.55
C PHE A 277 2.32 1.33 14.44
N LYS A 278 3.21 1.51 15.41
CA LYS A 278 3.07 2.55 16.42
C LYS A 278 4.36 3.30 16.65
N GLU A 279 4.21 4.59 16.92
CA GLU A 279 5.32 5.48 17.26
C GLU A 279 6.44 5.44 16.20
N CYS A 280 6.06 5.69 14.93
CA CYS A 280 7.01 5.92 13.85
C CYS A 280 7.50 7.37 13.92
N LYS A 281 8.72 7.59 14.42
CA LYS A 281 9.23 8.92 14.68
C LYS A 281 10.37 9.31 13.73
N ARG A 282 10.42 10.58 13.39
CA ARG A 282 11.53 11.18 12.61
C ARG A 282 12.76 11.31 13.48
N SER A 283 13.93 11.05 12.90
CA SER A 283 15.21 11.29 13.57
C SER A 283 15.79 12.67 13.22
N SER A 284 16.85 13.06 13.93
CA SER A 284 17.63 14.26 13.60
C SER A 284 18.33 14.15 12.24
N GLU A 285 18.71 12.93 11.85
CA GLU A 285 19.45 12.62 10.62
C GLU A 285 18.51 12.33 9.45
N GLN A 286 17.27 11.89 9.72
CA GLN A 286 16.31 11.47 8.71
C GLN A 286 14.93 12.08 8.95
N GLN A 287 14.50 12.91 8.02
CA GLN A 287 13.20 13.59 8.10
C GLN A 287 12.00 12.71 7.73
N TYR A 288 12.24 11.56 7.13
CA TYR A 288 11.20 10.66 6.65
C TYR A 288 11.16 9.41 7.51
N CYS A 289 9.97 8.93 7.81
CA CYS A 289 9.75 7.66 8.50
C CYS A 289 8.47 7.00 7.98
N TYR A 290 8.49 5.68 7.87
CA TYR A 290 7.47 4.92 7.17
C TYR A 290 7.08 3.66 7.94
N PRO A 291 5.86 3.54 8.44
CA PRO A 291 5.34 2.24 8.88
C PRO A 291 5.43 1.18 7.80
N ILE A 292 4.85 1.48 6.62
CA ILE A 292 4.93 0.60 5.46
C ILE A 292 5.17 1.48 4.23
N ALA A 293 6.22 1.16 3.47
CA ALA A 293 6.54 1.88 2.25
C ALA A 293 6.93 0.97 1.10
N SER A 294 6.74 1.47 -0.11
CA SER A 294 7.39 0.93 -1.30
C SER A 294 8.11 2.04 -2.07
N GLY A 295 9.24 1.68 -2.65
CA GLY A 295 10.05 2.66 -3.37
C GLY A 295 11.05 1.99 -4.30
N PHE A 296 12.03 2.78 -4.70
CA PHE A 296 13.10 2.32 -5.58
C PHE A 296 14.45 2.51 -4.89
N SER A 297 15.28 1.50 -4.97
CA SER A 297 16.66 1.61 -4.51
C SER A 297 17.42 2.65 -5.35
N THR A 298 18.17 3.53 -4.70
CA THR A 298 18.98 4.53 -5.39
C THR A 298 20.09 3.94 -6.25
N TYR A 299 20.38 2.66 -6.08
CA TYR A 299 21.52 1.97 -6.68
C TYR A 299 21.12 0.96 -7.78
N SER A 300 19.83 0.68 -7.94
CA SER A 300 19.39 -0.27 -8.98
C SER A 300 19.41 0.37 -10.37
N GLN A 301 20.01 -0.31 -11.33
CA GLN A 301 19.93 0.05 -12.74
C GLN A 301 18.64 -0.47 -13.40
N VAL A 302 18.04 -1.52 -12.83
CA VAL A 302 16.77 -2.09 -13.27
C VAL A 302 15.71 -1.62 -12.29
N VAL A 303 14.88 -0.71 -12.73
CA VAL A 303 13.84 -0.13 -11.90
C VAL A 303 12.49 -0.70 -12.33
N GLU A 304 11.98 -1.66 -11.56
CA GLU A 304 10.62 -2.15 -11.69
C GLU A 304 9.77 -1.62 -10.53
N ALA A 305 8.54 -1.23 -10.80
CA ALA A 305 7.61 -0.83 -9.76
C ALA A 305 7.05 -2.06 -9.03
N ILE A 306 6.54 -1.84 -7.82
CA ILE A 306 5.83 -2.88 -7.07
C ILE A 306 4.55 -3.30 -7.81
N GLU A 307 4.21 -4.58 -7.76
CA GLU A 307 3.01 -5.14 -8.42
C GLU A 307 2.24 -6.05 -7.46
N ASP A 308 0.89 -5.98 -7.52
CA ASP A 308 -0.01 -6.70 -6.62
C ASP A 308 0.31 -6.43 -5.14
N TYR A 309 0.26 -5.14 -4.78
CA TYR A 309 0.60 -4.63 -3.46
C TYR A 309 -0.65 -4.41 -2.62
N ILE A 310 -0.84 -5.25 -1.61
CA ILE A 310 -2.03 -5.26 -0.75
C ILE A 310 -1.63 -4.97 0.68
N ILE A 311 -2.23 -3.92 1.27
CA ILE A 311 -2.19 -3.62 2.70
C ILE A 311 -3.61 -3.60 3.22
N GLU A 312 -3.93 -4.46 4.19
CA GLU A 312 -5.29 -4.53 4.70
C GLU A 312 -5.38 -4.85 6.19
N ASN A 313 -6.48 -4.38 6.82
CA ASN A 313 -6.76 -4.63 8.23
C ASN A 313 -5.61 -4.20 9.16
N CYS A 314 -4.94 -3.10 8.85
CA CYS A 314 -3.80 -2.59 9.61
C CYS A 314 -4.19 -1.35 10.43
N PHE A 315 -3.51 -1.20 11.57
CA PHE A 315 -3.64 -0.05 12.45
C PHE A 315 -2.31 0.71 12.54
N PHE A 316 -2.38 2.04 12.42
CA PHE A 316 -1.24 2.94 12.50
C PHE A 316 -1.51 4.00 13.55
N GLU A 317 -0.53 4.28 14.39
CA GLU A 317 -0.65 5.24 15.48
C GLU A 317 0.63 6.05 15.66
N ASP A 318 0.49 7.37 15.84
CA ASP A 318 1.58 8.30 16.13
C ASP A 318 2.73 8.26 15.11
N CYS A 319 2.41 8.44 13.83
CA CYS A 319 3.38 8.44 12.75
C CYS A 319 3.74 9.86 12.32
N ASP A 320 5.01 10.25 12.49
CA ASP A 320 5.49 11.60 12.17
C ASP A 320 5.53 11.91 10.67
N TRP A 321 5.41 10.90 9.79
CA TRP A 321 5.39 11.08 8.33
C TRP A 321 4.27 10.28 7.68
N GLU A 322 4.54 9.35 6.79
CA GLU A 322 3.55 8.63 5.98
C GLU A 322 3.16 7.30 6.62
N GLY A 323 1.86 7.02 6.72
CA GLY A 323 1.35 5.75 7.22
C GLY A 323 1.56 4.61 6.22
N CYS A 324 0.95 4.74 5.05
CA CYS A 324 1.16 3.84 3.91
C CYS A 324 1.69 4.62 2.73
N ASP A 325 2.82 4.19 2.20
CA ASP A 325 3.48 4.86 1.08
C ASP A 325 3.70 3.91 -0.11
N CYS A 326 3.46 4.43 -1.32
CA CYS A 326 3.71 3.73 -2.57
C CYS A 326 4.31 4.68 -3.61
N HIS A 327 5.60 4.54 -3.91
CA HIS A 327 6.31 5.29 -4.93
C HIS A 327 6.20 4.65 -6.32
N GLY A 328 4.98 4.39 -6.74
CA GLY A 328 4.67 3.79 -8.03
C GLY A 328 4.44 2.29 -7.99
N GLY A 329 3.39 1.84 -8.67
CA GLY A 329 3.05 0.43 -8.69
C GLY A 329 1.84 0.12 -9.57
N LYS A 330 1.52 -1.17 -9.64
CA LYS A 330 0.33 -1.69 -10.30
C LYS A 330 -0.47 -2.54 -9.34
N ASN A 331 -1.81 -2.50 -9.46
CA ASN A 331 -2.72 -3.28 -8.64
C ASN A 331 -2.48 -3.06 -7.14
N ILE A 332 -2.52 -1.78 -6.74
CA ILE A 332 -2.33 -1.36 -5.36
C ILE A 332 -3.67 -1.40 -4.65
N ARG A 333 -3.74 -2.02 -3.49
CA ARG A 333 -4.94 -2.03 -2.67
C ARG A 333 -4.61 -1.77 -1.21
N PHE A 334 -5.16 -0.69 -0.70
CA PHE A 334 -5.14 -0.32 0.71
C PHE A 334 -6.58 -0.37 1.23
N SER A 335 -6.87 -1.29 2.15
CA SER A 335 -8.24 -1.52 2.60
C SER A 335 -8.36 -1.77 4.10
N ASN A 336 -9.48 -1.36 4.68
CA ASN A 336 -9.80 -1.54 6.10
C ASN A 336 -8.68 -0.99 7.01
N LEU A 337 -8.11 0.16 6.66
CA LEU A 337 -7.06 0.79 7.44
C LEU A 337 -7.64 1.71 8.49
N LYS A 338 -7.06 1.66 9.68
CA LYS A 338 -7.34 2.62 10.75
C LYS A 338 -6.04 3.35 11.08
N MET A 339 -6.06 4.69 11.00
CA MET A 339 -4.89 5.52 11.29
C MET A 339 -5.25 6.61 12.30
N HIS A 340 -4.38 6.79 13.29
CA HIS A 340 -4.54 7.75 14.37
C HIS A 340 -3.26 8.58 14.52
N ASN A 341 -3.38 9.89 14.57
CA ASN A 341 -2.26 10.83 14.74
C ASN A 341 -1.13 10.58 13.75
N CYS A 342 -1.47 10.47 12.48
CA CYS A 342 -0.50 10.35 11.39
C CYS A 342 -0.47 11.65 10.58
N ASN A 343 0.72 12.13 10.24
CA ASN A 343 0.87 13.35 9.46
C ASN A 343 0.27 13.19 8.07
N ARG A 344 0.63 12.12 7.37
CA ARG A 344 0.07 11.74 6.09
C ARG A 344 -0.43 10.30 6.19
N PHE A 345 -1.70 10.08 5.94
CA PHE A 345 -2.29 8.73 6.04
C PHE A 345 -1.81 7.84 4.89
N VAL A 346 -1.97 8.33 3.67
CA VAL A 346 -1.66 7.55 2.47
C VAL A 346 -0.95 8.41 1.44
N THR A 347 0.13 7.88 0.89
CA THR A 347 0.86 8.44 -0.24
C THR A 347 0.84 7.47 -1.42
N ILE A 348 0.47 7.98 -2.59
CA ILE A 348 0.62 7.30 -3.87
C ILE A 348 1.35 8.26 -4.81
N TYR A 349 2.62 8.00 -5.03
CA TYR A 349 3.52 8.94 -5.70
C TYR A 349 4.20 8.31 -6.91
N SER A 350 4.31 9.04 -7.99
CA SER A 350 5.11 8.63 -9.14
C SER A 350 6.54 9.14 -9.01
N ASP A 351 7.48 8.24 -8.81
CA ASP A 351 8.91 8.58 -8.69
C ASP A 351 9.45 9.29 -9.93
N ASN A 352 10.48 10.10 -9.71
CA ASN A 352 11.11 10.98 -10.70
C ASN A 352 12.03 10.29 -11.71
N ARG A 353 12.35 9.02 -11.53
CA ARG A 353 13.44 8.41 -12.27
C ARG A 353 13.14 8.28 -13.74
N PRO A 354 14.06 8.72 -14.64
CA PRO A 354 13.89 8.61 -16.06
C PRO A 354 13.61 7.17 -16.54
N GLN A 355 14.18 6.18 -15.86
CA GLN A 355 14.00 4.76 -16.16
C GLN A 355 12.55 4.28 -16.04
N LEU A 356 11.70 5.02 -15.33
CA LEU A 356 10.27 4.72 -15.19
C LEU A 356 9.40 5.34 -16.28
N ASN A 357 9.96 6.04 -17.27
CA ASN A 357 9.17 6.76 -18.29
C ASN A 357 8.18 5.88 -19.07
N GLU A 358 8.49 4.61 -19.23
CA GLU A 358 7.60 3.65 -19.89
C GLU A 358 6.66 2.91 -18.93
N TYR A 359 6.78 3.14 -17.64
CA TYR A 359 6.04 2.39 -16.63
C TYR A 359 4.64 2.98 -16.43
N LYS A 360 3.61 2.21 -16.74
CA LYS A 360 2.21 2.61 -16.53
C LYS A 360 1.79 2.23 -15.12
N PHE A 361 1.66 3.23 -14.25
CA PHE A 361 1.07 3.06 -12.94
C PHE A 361 -0.46 2.97 -13.07
N ASN A 362 -1.07 1.91 -12.55
CA ASN A 362 -2.51 1.75 -12.66
C ASN A 362 -3.14 0.92 -11.53
N ASN A 363 -4.46 1.04 -11.41
CA ASN A 363 -5.30 0.31 -10.47
C ASN A 363 -4.88 0.50 -9.02
N ALA A 364 -5.15 1.69 -8.48
CA ALA A 364 -4.99 1.97 -7.07
C ALA A 364 -6.36 2.04 -6.38
N ILE A 365 -6.56 1.26 -5.34
CA ILE A 365 -7.80 1.21 -4.56
C ILE A 365 -7.48 1.55 -3.11
N LEU A 366 -8.17 2.57 -2.57
CA LEU A 366 -8.20 2.90 -1.15
C LEU A 366 -9.64 2.79 -0.68
N GLU A 367 -9.92 1.87 0.25
CA GLU A 367 -11.29 1.60 0.61
C GLU A 367 -11.51 1.19 2.08
N ASN A 368 -12.70 1.53 2.58
CA ASN A 368 -13.16 1.15 3.91
C ASN A 368 -12.18 1.62 5.02
N CYS A 369 -11.72 2.85 4.94
CA CYS A 369 -10.70 3.39 5.83
C CYS A 369 -11.28 4.40 6.83
N PHE A 370 -10.72 4.40 8.02
CA PHE A 370 -11.03 5.36 9.08
C PHE A 370 -9.75 6.05 9.53
N PHE A 371 -9.62 7.34 9.22
CA PHE A 371 -8.48 8.18 9.52
C PHE A 371 -8.89 9.28 10.49
N TYR A 372 -8.14 9.47 11.55
CA TYR A 372 -8.47 10.51 12.52
C TYR A 372 -7.23 11.04 13.23
N ASN A 373 -7.27 12.32 13.57
CA ASN A 373 -6.30 12.95 14.44
C ASN A 373 -7.03 13.59 15.61
N ASP A 374 -6.38 13.63 16.76
CA ASP A 374 -6.89 14.30 17.94
C ASP A 374 -6.94 15.82 17.72
N ASP A 375 -7.77 16.52 18.47
CA ASP A 375 -7.93 17.97 18.32
C ASP A 375 -6.63 18.75 18.64
N ASP A 376 -5.77 18.21 19.49
CA ASP A 376 -4.49 18.76 19.89
C ASP A 376 -3.29 18.20 19.11
N TYR A 377 -3.54 17.26 18.18
CA TYR A 377 -2.45 16.70 17.35
C TYR A 377 -1.81 17.79 16.47
N GLU A 378 -0.51 17.97 16.61
CA GLU A 378 0.30 18.86 15.80
C GLU A 378 1.31 18.06 14.98
N PRO A 379 1.09 17.92 13.66
CA PRO A 379 2.03 17.22 12.82
C PRO A 379 3.37 17.96 12.75
N PRO A 380 4.51 17.26 12.81
CA PRO A 380 5.84 17.88 12.78
C PRO A 380 6.13 18.62 11.47
N THR A 381 5.53 18.21 10.38
CA THR A 381 5.54 18.89 9.07
C THR A 381 4.19 18.67 8.41
N PRO A 382 3.27 19.62 8.57
CA PRO A 382 1.94 19.48 8.00
C PRO A 382 1.98 19.27 6.49
N ASP A 383 1.15 18.33 5.97
CA ASP A 383 1.03 18.00 4.55
C ASP A 383 -0.37 17.46 4.24
N ALA A 384 -0.64 17.02 3.00
CA ALA A 384 -1.92 16.39 2.65
C ALA A 384 -2.10 15.05 3.35
N SER A 385 -3.27 14.80 3.92
CA SER A 385 -3.59 13.52 4.58
C SER A 385 -3.63 12.35 3.59
N ILE A 386 -4.18 12.57 2.38
CA ILE A 386 -4.09 11.64 1.24
C ILE A 386 -3.38 12.39 0.12
N TYR A 387 -2.20 11.92 -0.25
CA TYR A 387 -1.35 12.53 -1.25
C TYR A 387 -1.16 11.64 -2.46
N CYS A 388 -1.73 12.04 -3.60
CA CYS A 388 -1.63 11.31 -4.85
C CYS A 388 -1.02 12.19 -5.93
N ASN A 389 0.26 12.01 -6.19
CA ASN A 389 0.99 12.86 -7.11
C ASN A 389 1.61 12.03 -8.24
N GLY A 390 0.89 11.94 -9.35
CA GLY A 390 1.44 11.51 -10.62
C GLY A 390 2.42 12.54 -11.19
N ARG A 391 2.93 12.29 -12.37
CA ARG A 391 3.72 13.23 -13.14
C ARG A 391 3.17 13.36 -14.54
N TYR A 392 3.53 14.42 -15.22
CA TYR A 392 3.04 14.75 -16.55
C TYR A 392 3.11 13.56 -17.54
N ASN A 393 4.20 12.84 -17.56
CA ASN A 393 4.41 11.66 -18.41
C ASN A 393 4.16 10.31 -17.70
N ARG A 394 3.68 10.31 -16.44
CA ARG A 394 3.50 9.13 -15.60
C ARG A 394 2.26 9.26 -14.74
N TYR A 395 1.10 9.17 -15.38
CA TYR A 395 -0.17 9.23 -14.67
C TYR A 395 -0.42 7.97 -13.87
N PHE A 396 -1.03 8.13 -12.71
CA PHE A 396 -1.81 7.04 -12.14
C PHE A 396 -3.17 6.97 -12.84
N SER A 397 -3.54 5.78 -13.25
CA SER A 397 -4.83 5.51 -13.89
C SER A 397 -5.68 4.58 -13.04
N ASN A 398 -7.02 4.74 -13.13
CA ASN A 398 -7.98 3.89 -12.44
C ASN A 398 -7.82 3.89 -10.92
N MET A 399 -7.89 5.07 -10.33
CA MET A 399 -7.84 5.25 -8.89
C MET A 399 -9.25 5.26 -8.31
N ILE A 400 -9.47 4.48 -7.28
CA ILE A 400 -10.76 4.38 -6.58
C ILE A 400 -10.53 4.61 -5.10
N PHE A 401 -11.12 5.68 -4.55
CA PHE A 401 -11.20 5.97 -3.13
C PHE A 401 -12.65 5.88 -2.71
N ARG A 402 -12.96 4.94 -1.82
CA ARG A 402 -14.33 4.72 -1.42
C ARG A 402 -14.50 4.33 0.05
N ASN A 403 -15.65 4.73 0.61
CA ASN A 403 -16.00 4.41 1.99
C ASN A 403 -14.91 4.88 2.98
N ILE A 404 -14.50 6.14 2.88
CA ILE A 404 -13.44 6.72 3.69
C ILE A 404 -14.05 7.76 4.63
N VAL A 405 -13.69 7.68 5.90
CA VAL A 405 -14.00 8.70 6.90
C VAL A 405 -12.69 9.31 7.38
N MET A 406 -12.59 10.62 7.29
CA MET A 406 -11.48 11.41 7.84
C MET A 406 -11.98 12.38 8.88
N LEU A 407 -11.46 12.31 10.10
CA LEU A 407 -11.72 13.26 11.18
C LEU A 407 -10.44 14.03 11.48
N ASN A 408 -10.54 15.36 11.51
CA ASN A 408 -9.39 16.26 11.70
C ASN A 408 -8.17 15.92 10.81
N PRO A 409 -8.36 15.76 9.48
CA PRO A 409 -7.24 15.46 8.59
C PRO A 409 -6.25 16.61 8.58
N VAL A 410 -4.98 16.34 8.35
CA VAL A 410 -3.98 17.38 8.08
C VAL A 410 -4.26 17.99 6.71
N CYS A 411 -4.33 19.34 6.66
CA CYS A 411 -4.67 20.10 5.47
C CYS A 411 -3.65 21.21 5.15
N MET A 412 -2.48 21.20 5.78
CA MET A 412 -1.51 22.28 5.68
C MET A 412 -0.25 21.83 4.97
N ASP A 413 0.44 22.79 4.37
CA ASP A 413 1.84 22.68 4.01
C ASP A 413 2.68 23.58 4.92
N SER A 414 3.87 23.10 5.24
CA SER A 414 4.88 23.84 5.99
C SER A 414 5.41 25.09 5.26
N ASN A 415 5.26 25.14 3.94
CA ASN A 415 5.64 26.29 3.13
C ASN A 415 4.36 27.03 2.71
N GLU A 416 4.18 28.26 3.16
CA GLU A 416 3.00 29.11 2.92
C GLU A 416 2.56 29.25 1.44
N ASN A 417 3.29 28.65 0.50
CA ASN A 417 3.09 28.75 -0.94
C ASN A 417 2.54 27.47 -1.61
N THR A 418 2.29 26.41 -0.88
CA THR A 418 1.86 25.14 -1.48
C THR A 418 0.39 24.85 -1.20
N GLU A 419 -0.23 24.31 -2.18
CA GLU A 419 -1.65 24.25 -2.40
C GLU A 419 -2.19 22.85 -2.03
N TYR A 420 -1.84 22.28 -0.85
CA TYR A 420 -2.33 20.97 -0.45
C TYR A 420 -3.61 21.04 0.39
N GLY A 421 -4.45 20.01 0.29
CA GLY A 421 -5.65 19.80 1.09
C GLY A 421 -5.60 18.46 1.80
N ALA A 422 -6.65 18.10 2.54
CA ALA A 422 -6.78 16.76 3.11
C ALA A 422 -6.68 15.68 2.04
N ILE A 423 -7.22 15.93 0.85
CA ILE A 423 -7.02 15.12 -0.35
C ILE A 423 -6.34 15.98 -1.43
N PHE A 424 -5.17 15.57 -1.83
CA PHE A 424 -4.44 16.16 -2.94
C PHE A 424 -4.26 15.14 -4.06
N THR A 425 -4.62 15.52 -5.30
CA THR A 425 -4.32 14.71 -6.49
C THR A 425 -3.69 15.57 -7.57
N ASN A 426 -2.71 15.03 -8.28
CA ASN A 426 -2.06 15.70 -9.39
C ASN A 426 -1.65 14.68 -10.45
N TYR A 427 -1.92 14.97 -11.73
CA TYR A 427 -1.63 14.09 -12.87
C TYR A 427 -2.19 12.67 -12.72
N ASN A 428 -3.50 12.56 -12.55
CA ASN A 428 -4.18 11.28 -12.42
C ASN A 428 -5.29 11.13 -13.46
N ARG A 429 -5.68 9.89 -13.76
CA ARG A 429 -6.76 9.57 -14.71
C ARG A 429 -7.75 8.58 -14.11
N ASN A 430 -9.01 8.69 -14.52
CA ASN A 430 -10.10 7.80 -14.10
C ASN A 430 -10.14 7.70 -12.56
N VAL A 431 -10.26 8.84 -11.90
CA VAL A 431 -10.28 8.93 -10.43
C VAL A 431 -11.72 8.91 -9.96
N LYS A 432 -12.04 7.98 -9.06
CA LYS A 432 -13.35 7.89 -8.41
C LYS A 432 -13.22 8.15 -6.92
N LEU A 433 -14.00 9.10 -6.43
CA LEU A 433 -14.13 9.44 -5.01
C LEU A 433 -15.58 9.15 -4.60
N GLU A 434 -15.82 8.07 -3.87
CA GLU A 434 -17.18 7.58 -3.57
C GLU A 434 -17.36 7.36 -2.06
N ASN A 435 -18.47 7.85 -1.50
CA ASN A 435 -18.81 7.67 -0.09
C ASN A 435 -17.69 8.17 0.85
N ILE A 436 -17.25 9.40 0.67
CA ILE A 436 -16.17 9.99 1.47
C ILE A 436 -16.76 11.03 2.41
N LYS A 437 -16.44 10.91 3.70
CA LYS A 437 -16.77 11.88 4.72
C LYS A 437 -15.50 12.52 5.27
N ILE A 438 -15.43 13.85 5.21
CA ILE A 438 -14.34 14.65 5.81
C ILE A 438 -14.99 15.56 6.84
N GLU A 439 -14.55 15.48 8.07
CA GLU A 439 -15.02 16.32 9.17
C GLU A 439 -13.84 16.87 9.96
N ALA A 440 -13.79 18.19 10.17
CA ALA A 440 -12.79 18.81 10.99
C ALA A 440 -13.44 19.72 12.05
N THR A 441 -13.06 19.49 13.29
CA THR A 441 -13.38 20.34 14.44
C THR A 441 -12.24 21.29 14.75
N LYS A 442 -11.01 20.91 14.39
CA LYS A 442 -9.80 21.69 14.62
C LYS A 442 -9.71 22.88 13.69
N THR A 443 -9.32 24.04 14.26
CA THR A 443 -8.98 25.24 13.48
C THR A 443 -7.55 25.16 12.99
N TYR A 444 -7.38 25.11 11.68
CA TYR A 444 -6.06 25.23 11.06
C TYR A 444 -5.74 26.70 10.79
N PRO A 445 -4.51 27.17 11.05
CA PRO A 445 -4.17 28.59 10.90
C PRO A 445 -4.40 29.13 9.49
N LYS A 446 -4.25 28.32 8.46
CA LYS A 446 -4.52 28.66 7.04
C LYS A 446 -4.67 27.41 6.18
N PRO A 447 -5.74 26.60 6.29
CA PRO A 447 -5.92 25.55 5.32
C PRO A 447 -6.38 26.18 4.00
N PRO A 448 -5.62 26.08 2.91
CA PRO A 448 -6.06 26.66 1.65
C PRO A 448 -7.26 25.91 1.08
N TYR A 449 -7.29 24.58 1.21
CA TYR A 449 -8.36 23.73 0.67
C TYR A 449 -8.56 22.48 1.52
N VAL A 450 -9.74 21.89 1.48
CA VAL A 450 -10.00 20.51 1.96
C VAL A 450 -9.60 19.50 0.89
N MET A 451 -9.92 19.83 -0.37
CA MET A 451 -9.47 19.03 -1.52
C MET A 451 -8.85 19.95 -2.57
N TYR A 452 -7.70 19.55 -3.06
CA TYR A 452 -7.11 20.14 -4.23
C TYR A 452 -6.82 19.08 -5.29
N LEU A 453 -7.63 19.10 -6.34
CA LEU A 453 -7.52 18.18 -7.46
C LEU A 453 -6.95 18.94 -8.66
N LYS A 454 -5.75 18.53 -9.08
CA LYS A 454 -4.98 19.18 -10.14
C LYS A 454 -4.71 18.18 -11.26
N ALA A 455 -4.77 18.64 -12.51
CA ALA A 455 -4.45 17.84 -13.70
C ALA A 455 -5.09 16.44 -13.67
N THR A 456 -6.33 16.33 -13.23
CA THR A 456 -7.05 15.07 -13.04
C THR A 456 -8.10 14.90 -14.14
N ARG A 457 -8.01 13.81 -14.90
CA ARG A 457 -8.94 13.51 -16.00
C ARG A 457 -9.93 12.42 -15.61
N ASN A 458 -11.17 12.57 -16.10
CA ASN A 458 -12.26 11.65 -15.83
C ASN A 458 -12.44 11.44 -14.30
N LEU A 459 -12.50 12.57 -13.59
CA LEU A 459 -12.84 12.59 -12.17
C LEU A 459 -14.31 12.23 -12.01
N TYR A 460 -14.63 11.39 -11.06
CA TYR A 460 -15.96 11.09 -10.63
C TYR A 460 -16.09 11.22 -9.12
N ILE A 461 -16.92 12.16 -8.66
CA ILE A 461 -17.20 12.35 -7.22
C ILE A 461 -18.66 11.99 -6.98
N ARG A 462 -18.91 11.11 -6.01
CA ARG A 462 -20.25 10.71 -5.62
C ARG A 462 -20.37 10.51 -4.12
N ASN A 463 -21.49 10.99 -3.55
CA ASN A 463 -21.82 10.86 -2.13
C ASN A 463 -20.65 11.30 -1.24
N MET A 464 -20.24 12.56 -1.40
CA MET A 464 -19.15 13.14 -0.64
C MET A 464 -19.68 14.19 0.33
N GLN A 465 -19.24 14.12 1.59
CA GLN A 465 -19.60 15.07 2.63
C GLN A 465 -18.36 15.72 3.21
N ILE A 466 -18.34 17.05 3.23
CA ILE A 466 -17.34 17.87 3.90
C ILE A 466 -18.03 18.69 4.97
N LYS A 467 -17.61 18.56 6.23
CA LYS A 467 -18.21 19.26 7.36
C LYS A 467 -17.15 19.86 8.27
N GLY A 468 -17.41 21.05 8.77
CA GLY A 468 -16.48 21.78 9.64
C GLY A 468 -15.42 22.52 8.83
N MET A 469 -14.17 22.40 9.21
CA MET A 469 -13.01 23.16 8.66
C MET A 469 -13.04 24.65 9.07
N PRO A 470 -13.13 24.95 10.37
CA PRO A 470 -13.05 26.33 10.85
C PRO A 470 -11.67 26.90 10.51
N GLY A 471 -11.64 28.13 10.03
CA GLY A 471 -10.39 28.84 9.70
C GLY A 471 -9.99 28.86 8.22
N LEU A 472 -10.80 28.31 7.31
CA LEU A 472 -10.67 28.56 5.86
C LEU A 472 -10.87 30.08 5.61
N SER A 473 -9.77 30.78 5.44
CA SER A 473 -9.80 32.26 5.52
C SER A 473 -10.27 32.94 4.24
N SER A 474 -10.16 32.33 3.08
CA SER A 474 -10.44 33.01 1.83
C SER A 474 -10.86 32.15 0.66
N ASP A 475 -10.68 30.84 0.71
CA ASP A 475 -10.85 29.99 -0.48
C ASP A 475 -11.91 28.91 -0.29
N ALA A 476 -12.41 28.39 -1.41
CA ALA A 476 -13.39 27.32 -1.41
C ALA A 476 -12.79 26.03 -0.84
N PRO A 477 -13.55 25.22 -0.11
CA PRO A 477 -13.04 23.94 0.42
C PRO A 477 -12.55 22.98 -0.65
N ILE A 478 -13.04 23.10 -1.88
CA ILE A 478 -12.64 22.26 -3.01
C ILE A 478 -12.07 23.13 -4.12
N ARG A 479 -10.84 22.84 -4.53
CA ARG A 479 -10.21 23.44 -5.70
C ARG A 479 -10.03 22.43 -6.81
N LEU A 480 -10.51 22.77 -8.00
CA LEU A 480 -10.34 22.03 -9.24
C LEU A 480 -9.48 22.85 -10.21
N GLN A 481 -8.38 22.28 -10.67
CA GLN A 481 -7.47 22.94 -11.61
C GLN A 481 -7.06 21.95 -12.70
N TYR A 482 -7.36 22.26 -13.96
CA TYR A 482 -7.18 21.35 -15.10
C TYR A 482 -7.89 19.99 -14.90
N VAL A 483 -9.14 20.03 -14.47
CA VAL A 483 -9.91 18.82 -14.14
C VAL A 483 -11.02 18.62 -15.17
N THR A 484 -11.21 17.36 -15.59
CA THR A 484 -12.44 16.96 -16.30
C THR A 484 -13.16 15.87 -15.53
N GLY A 485 -14.48 15.88 -15.53
CA GLY A 485 -15.25 14.82 -14.90
C GLY A 485 -16.62 15.25 -14.41
N ASP A 486 -17.22 14.37 -13.62
CA ASP A 486 -18.56 14.51 -13.08
C ASP A 486 -18.51 14.60 -11.55
N ILE A 487 -19.30 15.52 -10.99
CA ILE A 487 -19.52 15.65 -9.55
C ILE A 487 -21.00 15.45 -9.29
N ASP A 488 -21.33 14.42 -8.54
CA ASP A 488 -22.69 14.07 -8.16
C ASP A 488 -22.76 13.81 -6.65
N ASP A 489 -23.84 14.30 -6.01
CA ASP A 489 -24.08 14.10 -4.57
C ASP A 489 -22.92 14.59 -3.68
N LEU A 490 -22.63 15.89 -3.76
CA LEU A 490 -21.62 16.55 -2.93
C LEU A 490 -22.32 17.46 -1.90
N THR A 491 -21.99 17.28 -0.64
CA THR A 491 -22.50 18.11 0.46
C THR A 491 -21.34 18.81 1.17
N VAL A 492 -21.37 20.13 1.21
CA VAL A 492 -20.41 20.95 1.96
C VAL A 492 -21.15 21.70 3.07
N LEU A 493 -20.88 21.33 4.31
CA LEU A 493 -21.49 21.91 5.51
C LEU A 493 -20.40 22.65 6.30
N ASN A 494 -20.28 23.95 6.08
CA ASN A 494 -19.36 24.78 6.85
C ASN A 494 -20.01 26.09 7.24
N ASN A 495 -20.06 26.36 8.52
CA ASN A 495 -20.71 27.55 9.09
C ASN A 495 -19.85 28.83 8.97
N SER A 496 -18.60 28.72 8.58
CA SER A 496 -17.65 29.84 8.49
C SER A 496 -17.23 30.21 7.06
N LEU A 497 -17.75 29.52 6.04
CA LEU A 497 -17.42 29.84 4.65
C LEU A 497 -17.99 31.21 4.23
N THR A 498 -17.10 32.11 3.88
CA THR A 498 -17.43 33.36 3.20
C THR A 498 -17.45 33.23 1.68
N TYR A 499 -17.01 32.08 1.14
CA TYR A 499 -16.75 31.84 -0.28
C TYR A 499 -17.44 30.60 -0.82
N ALA A 500 -17.33 30.40 -2.14
CA ALA A 500 -17.92 29.29 -2.86
C ALA A 500 -17.47 27.92 -2.33
N GLY A 501 -18.35 26.91 -2.38
CA GLY A 501 -18.01 25.53 -1.97
C GLY A 501 -17.01 24.85 -2.89
N VAL A 502 -16.99 25.23 -4.18
CA VAL A 502 -16.07 24.72 -5.19
C VAL A 502 -15.45 25.86 -5.99
N TYR A 503 -14.14 25.89 -6.03
CA TYR A 503 -13.34 26.83 -6.81
C TYR A 503 -12.79 26.13 -8.04
N ILE A 504 -13.21 26.55 -9.22
CA ILE A 504 -12.74 26.00 -10.49
C ILE A 504 -11.79 27.01 -11.11
N SER A 505 -10.52 26.66 -11.18
CA SER A 505 -9.50 27.51 -11.78
C SER A 505 -8.87 26.85 -13.00
N ARG A 506 -8.37 27.71 -13.88
CA ARG A 506 -7.77 27.33 -15.16
C ARG A 506 -8.72 26.45 -15.97
N VAL A 507 -8.20 25.72 -16.95
CA VAL A 507 -9.06 24.98 -17.87
C VAL A 507 -9.60 23.71 -17.24
N SER A 508 -10.86 23.74 -16.82
CA SER A 508 -11.54 22.58 -16.25
C SER A 508 -12.90 22.39 -16.93
N ALA A 509 -13.28 21.15 -17.17
CA ALA A 509 -14.61 20.80 -17.70
C ALA A 509 -15.28 19.82 -16.75
N VAL A 510 -16.24 20.31 -16.00
CA VAL A 510 -16.90 19.55 -14.94
C VAL A 510 -18.39 19.53 -15.17
N LYS A 511 -18.99 18.34 -15.10
CA LYS A 511 -20.41 18.13 -15.09
C LYS A 511 -20.91 17.98 -13.66
N LEU A 512 -21.94 18.73 -13.32
CA LEU A 512 -22.55 18.70 -12.01
C LEU A 512 -23.85 17.90 -12.05
N GLY A 513 -23.96 16.93 -11.19
CA GLY A 513 -25.13 16.08 -11.04
C GLY A 513 -26.24 16.72 -10.22
N ARG A 514 -27.28 15.94 -9.93
CA ARG A 514 -28.58 16.42 -9.40
C ARG A 514 -28.58 16.78 -7.92
N LYS A 515 -27.60 16.30 -7.15
CA LYS A 515 -27.58 16.44 -5.69
C LYS A 515 -26.32 17.12 -5.23
N ILE A 516 -26.28 18.42 -5.42
CA ILE A 516 -25.17 19.22 -4.90
C ILE A 516 -25.74 20.15 -3.86
N HIS A 517 -25.45 19.86 -2.60
CA HIS A 517 -25.87 20.65 -1.46
C HIS A 517 -24.71 21.42 -0.90
N GLY A 518 -24.80 22.74 -0.90
CA GLY A 518 -23.85 23.64 -0.28
C GLY A 518 -24.52 24.56 0.69
N TRP A 519 -23.90 24.80 1.82
CA TRP A 519 -24.36 25.80 2.75
C TRP A 519 -23.81 27.17 2.35
N LEU A 520 -24.71 28.12 2.08
CA LEU A 520 -24.41 29.51 1.81
C LEU A 520 -24.52 30.29 3.11
N THR A 521 -23.45 30.84 3.61
CA THR A 521 -23.57 32.03 4.46
C THR A 521 -24.07 33.19 3.60
N ASN A 522 -24.81 34.13 4.19
CA ASN A 522 -25.47 35.26 3.53
C ASN A 522 -24.58 36.22 2.73
N GLN A 523 -23.32 35.92 2.52
CA GLN A 523 -22.43 36.69 1.67
C GLN A 523 -22.28 35.98 0.32
N TYR A 524 -23.24 36.30 -0.53
CA TYR A 524 -23.10 36.03 -1.95
C TYR A 524 -21.84 36.72 -2.45
N TYR A 525 -20.82 35.91 -2.76
CA TYR A 525 -20.15 36.30 -3.97
C TYR A 525 -21.22 36.23 -5.06
N THR A 526 -21.60 37.35 -5.54
CA THR A 526 -22.28 37.46 -6.79
C THR A 526 -21.31 36.98 -7.86
N ALA A 527 -20.96 35.70 -7.87
CA ALA A 527 -20.79 35.06 -9.13
C ALA A 527 -22.09 35.38 -9.82
N ARG A 528 -22.08 36.33 -10.72
CA ARG A 528 -23.25 36.82 -11.48
C ARG A 528 -24.03 35.69 -12.14
N ASN A 529 -23.68 34.47 -11.88
CA ASN A 529 -24.06 33.19 -12.39
C ASN A 529 -24.94 32.38 -11.45
N ALA A 530 -25.00 32.68 -10.17
CA ALA A 530 -25.95 32.03 -9.26
C ALA A 530 -27.42 32.39 -9.53
N GLN A 531 -27.67 33.35 -10.40
CA GLN A 531 -29.04 33.69 -10.82
C GLN A 531 -29.74 32.69 -11.72
N LEU A 532 -28.98 31.70 -12.24
CA LEU A 532 -29.54 30.66 -13.12
C LEU A 532 -30.06 29.43 -12.38
N ILE A 533 -29.91 29.39 -11.07
CA ILE A 533 -30.13 28.19 -10.29
C ILE A 533 -31.00 28.51 -9.08
N SER A 534 -32.01 27.69 -8.79
CA SER A 534 -32.97 27.93 -7.72
C SER A 534 -32.24 28.13 -6.37
N PRO A 535 -32.62 29.17 -5.60
CA PRO A 535 -32.03 29.40 -4.29
C PRO A 535 -32.34 28.21 -3.39
N GLY A 536 -31.34 27.51 -2.91
CA GLY A 536 -31.49 26.45 -1.94
C GLY A 536 -30.67 25.17 -2.22
N ASP A 537 -30.33 24.91 -3.45
CA ASP A 537 -29.78 23.58 -3.86
C ASP A 537 -28.38 23.62 -4.44
N ILE A 538 -27.59 24.72 -4.32
CA ILE A 538 -26.35 24.84 -5.08
C ILE A 538 -25.18 25.31 -4.28
N ILE A 539 -24.07 24.61 -4.50
CA ILE A 539 -22.73 25.04 -4.11
C ILE A 539 -22.33 26.21 -5.04
N PRO A 540 -22.07 27.41 -4.53
CA PRO A 540 -21.66 28.51 -5.36
C PRO A 540 -20.27 28.25 -5.94
N PHE A 541 -20.11 28.60 -7.22
CA PHE A 541 -18.85 28.52 -7.94
C PHE A 541 -18.18 29.88 -7.99
N SER A 542 -16.86 29.91 -7.79
CA SER A 542 -16.04 31.09 -7.98
C SER A 542 -15.08 30.89 -9.15
N PHE A 543 -15.01 31.89 -10.01
CA PHE A 543 -14.11 31.92 -11.16
C PHE A 543 -13.33 33.25 -11.14
N PRO A 544 -12.38 33.45 -10.20
CA PRO A 544 -11.74 34.74 -9.99
C PRO A 544 -10.86 35.19 -11.16
N GLU A 545 -10.43 34.28 -12.02
CA GLU A 545 -9.58 34.59 -13.18
C GLU A 545 -10.38 35.07 -14.41
N MET A 546 -11.69 35.26 -14.26
CA MET A 546 -12.56 35.51 -15.40
C MET A 546 -13.19 36.89 -15.39
N SER A 547 -13.07 37.58 -16.52
CA SER A 547 -13.86 38.79 -16.80
C SER A 547 -15.31 38.44 -17.11
N PRO A 548 -16.29 39.21 -16.56
CA PRO A 548 -17.73 39.01 -16.89
C PRO A 548 -18.06 39.09 -18.38
N SER A 549 -17.21 39.76 -19.16
CA SER A 549 -17.41 39.90 -20.61
C SER A 549 -17.16 38.62 -21.41
N ASN A 550 -16.56 37.60 -20.80
CA ASN A 550 -16.15 36.38 -21.48
C ASN A 550 -16.98 35.13 -21.08
N MET A 551 -18.18 35.38 -20.54
CA MET A 551 -19.05 34.30 -20.07
C MET A 551 -20.16 34.05 -21.08
N TYR A 552 -20.29 32.79 -21.49
CA TYR A 552 -21.37 32.33 -22.36
C TYR A 552 -22.20 31.29 -21.63
N ALA A 553 -23.48 31.57 -21.42
CA ALA A 553 -24.41 30.58 -20.91
C ALA A 553 -25.29 30.09 -22.08
N SER A 554 -25.37 28.78 -22.25
CA SER A 554 -26.32 28.16 -23.17
C SER A 554 -27.26 27.25 -22.39
N ILE A 555 -28.55 27.33 -22.71
CA ILE A 555 -29.57 26.44 -22.18
C ILE A 555 -29.87 25.42 -23.27
N SER A 556 -29.75 24.13 -22.93
CA SER A 556 -30.16 23.04 -23.81
C SER A 556 -31.28 22.24 -23.15
N GLU A 557 -31.97 21.41 -23.92
CA GLU A 557 -33.01 20.50 -23.39
C GLU A 557 -32.44 19.53 -22.34
N SER A 558 -31.13 19.29 -22.35
CA SER A 558 -30.43 18.41 -21.40
C SER A 558 -29.88 19.12 -20.15
N GLY A 559 -29.97 20.44 -20.04
CA GLY A 559 -29.48 21.19 -18.91
C GLY A 559 -28.81 22.52 -19.26
N TYR A 560 -28.16 23.13 -18.28
CA TYR A 560 -27.43 24.38 -18.42
C TYR A 560 -25.95 24.12 -18.71
N ARG A 561 -25.42 24.74 -19.74
CA ARG A 561 -23.99 24.74 -20.03
C ARG A 561 -23.43 26.14 -19.84
N LEU A 562 -22.50 26.27 -18.93
CA LEU A 562 -21.72 27.48 -18.70
C LEU A 562 -20.33 27.29 -19.33
N SER A 563 -20.02 28.10 -20.33
CA SER A 563 -18.70 28.15 -20.96
C SER A 563 -18.04 29.46 -20.57
N LEU A 564 -16.81 29.36 -20.06
CA LEU A 564 -16.08 30.48 -19.52
C LEU A 564 -14.73 30.58 -20.25
N SER A 565 -14.50 31.69 -20.95
CA SER A 565 -13.21 32.00 -21.55
C SER A 565 -12.49 33.08 -20.74
N SER A 566 -11.17 32.92 -20.50
CA SER A 566 -10.34 33.97 -19.92
C SER A 566 -9.37 34.51 -20.95
N SER A 567 -8.80 35.70 -20.70
CA SER A 567 -7.75 36.29 -21.56
C SER A 567 -6.47 35.44 -21.57
N ASP A 568 -6.23 34.64 -20.51
CA ASP A 568 -5.14 33.67 -20.44
C ASP A 568 -5.52 32.31 -21.04
N ALA A 569 -6.67 32.25 -21.69
CA ALA A 569 -7.22 31.03 -22.24
C ALA A 569 -6.53 30.56 -23.52
N GLN A 570 -5.72 31.38 -24.14
CA GLN A 570 -4.93 30.98 -25.29
C GLN A 570 -3.57 30.46 -24.87
N VAL A 571 -3.29 29.21 -25.26
CA VAL A 571 -1.97 28.62 -25.14
C VAL A 571 -1.47 28.25 -26.50
N THR A 572 -0.24 28.64 -26.79
CA THR A 572 0.44 28.24 -28.00
C THR A 572 1.40 27.11 -27.67
N ALA A 573 1.17 25.94 -28.27
CA ALA A 573 1.99 24.76 -28.15
C ALA A 573 2.80 24.54 -29.42
N ASN A 574 4.03 24.08 -29.30
CA ASN A 574 4.75 23.50 -30.43
C ASN A 574 4.14 22.12 -30.72
N ILE A 575 3.90 21.82 -31.97
CA ILE A 575 3.26 20.57 -32.40
C ILE A 575 3.97 19.97 -33.60
N THR A 576 3.74 18.68 -33.81
CA THR A 576 4.03 17.99 -35.05
C THR A 576 2.74 17.47 -35.67
N VAL A 577 2.50 17.84 -36.90
CA VAL A 577 1.32 17.46 -37.69
C VAL A 577 1.74 16.46 -38.77
N THR A 578 0.95 15.41 -38.96
CA THR A 578 1.10 14.45 -40.06
C THR A 578 -0.14 14.49 -40.92
N SER A 579 0.03 14.73 -42.24
CA SER A 579 -1.09 14.77 -43.19
C SER A 579 -1.88 13.46 -43.16
N GLY A 580 -3.19 13.57 -43.16
CA GLY A 580 -4.08 12.41 -43.07
C GLY A 580 -4.26 11.83 -41.66
N ASN A 581 -3.54 12.32 -40.66
CA ASN A 581 -3.67 11.87 -39.28
C ASN A 581 -4.35 12.96 -38.43
N LYS A 582 -5.37 12.57 -37.68
CA LYS A 582 -6.06 13.46 -36.73
C LYS A 582 -5.31 13.62 -35.40
N GLU A 583 -4.32 12.79 -35.13
CA GLU A 583 -3.51 12.88 -33.94
C GLU A 583 -2.39 13.92 -34.15
N ILE A 584 -2.40 14.93 -33.30
CA ILE A 584 -1.42 16.02 -33.29
C ILE A 584 -0.46 15.78 -32.14
N ALA A 585 0.80 15.52 -32.46
CA ALA A 585 1.82 15.27 -31.45
C ALA A 585 2.22 16.55 -30.71
N LEU A 586 2.33 16.45 -29.40
CA LEU A 586 2.81 17.49 -28.48
C LEU A 586 4.23 17.15 -27.99
N PRO A 587 5.10 18.13 -27.80
CA PRO A 587 6.38 17.90 -27.11
C PRO A 587 6.17 17.40 -25.68
N GLU A 588 7.11 16.63 -25.17
CA GLU A 588 7.02 15.98 -23.85
C GLU A 588 6.88 16.96 -22.66
N ASP A 589 7.29 18.21 -22.81
CA ASP A 589 7.37 19.18 -21.72
C ASP A 589 6.17 20.12 -21.61
N ASP A 590 5.17 19.99 -22.47
CA ASP A 590 4.09 20.97 -22.53
C ASP A 590 2.83 20.53 -21.76
N TYR A 591 2.53 21.22 -20.68
CA TYR A 591 1.36 21.06 -19.78
C TYR A 591 0.02 21.50 -20.42
N TYR A 592 -0.19 21.21 -21.68
CA TYR A 592 -1.38 21.67 -22.39
C TYR A 592 -2.53 20.69 -22.22
N PHE A 593 -3.32 20.94 -21.21
CA PHE A 593 -4.59 20.27 -21.05
C PHE A 593 -5.70 21.12 -21.65
N ALA A 594 -6.52 20.52 -22.51
CA ALA A 594 -7.71 21.16 -23.03
C ALA A 594 -8.89 20.18 -23.03
N PRO A 595 -10.08 20.61 -22.58
CA PRO A 595 -11.27 19.77 -22.62
C PRO A 595 -11.65 19.40 -24.06
N VAL A 596 -12.27 18.24 -24.24
CA VAL A 596 -12.91 17.86 -25.49
C VAL A 596 -13.88 18.94 -25.94
N GLY A 597 -13.84 19.29 -27.23
CA GLY A 597 -14.59 20.37 -27.82
C GLY A 597 -13.98 21.77 -27.69
N THR A 598 -12.77 21.88 -27.17
CA THR A 598 -11.98 23.13 -27.22
C THR A 598 -11.56 23.41 -28.65
N SER A 599 -11.71 24.65 -29.10
CA SER A 599 -11.25 25.08 -30.42
C SER A 599 -9.71 25.16 -30.45
N VAL A 600 -9.13 24.75 -31.54
CA VAL A 600 -7.69 24.80 -31.76
C VAL A 600 -7.40 25.36 -33.15
N HIS A 601 -6.48 26.33 -33.19
CA HIS A 601 -5.93 26.86 -34.42
C HIS A 601 -4.52 26.27 -34.62
N ILE A 602 -4.31 25.57 -35.73
CA ILE A 602 -3.08 24.88 -36.06
C ILE A 602 -2.39 25.61 -37.20
N LYS A 603 -1.10 25.92 -37.03
CA LYS A 603 -0.27 26.59 -38.05
C LYS A 603 1.04 25.85 -38.28
N VAL A 604 1.27 25.47 -39.52
CA VAL A 604 2.51 24.82 -39.96
C VAL A 604 3.05 25.57 -41.22
N GLY A 605 4.05 26.41 -41.01
CA GLY A 605 4.54 27.31 -42.04
C GLY A 605 3.46 28.29 -42.52
N SER A 606 3.09 28.22 -43.81
CA SER A 606 1.99 29.00 -44.38
C SER A 606 0.64 28.31 -44.35
N ASN A 607 0.56 27.06 -43.90
CA ASN A 607 -0.67 26.29 -43.81
C ASN A 607 -1.30 26.49 -42.44
N GLU A 608 -2.60 26.76 -42.44
CA GLU A 608 -3.37 26.98 -41.21
C GLU A 608 -4.69 26.21 -41.29
N MET A 609 -5.18 25.74 -40.13
CA MET A 609 -6.49 25.16 -40.00
C MET A 609 -7.08 25.39 -38.60
N ASP A 610 -8.40 25.54 -38.55
CA ASP A 610 -9.16 25.53 -37.30
C ASP A 610 -9.84 24.18 -37.12
N SER A 611 -9.87 23.68 -35.90
CA SER A 611 -10.54 22.44 -35.55
C SER A 611 -10.98 22.44 -34.08
N PHE A 612 -11.48 21.30 -33.62
CA PHE A 612 -11.86 21.08 -32.24
C PHE A 612 -11.16 19.84 -31.70
N ILE A 613 -10.74 19.90 -30.42
CA ILE A 613 -10.14 18.75 -29.74
C ILE A 613 -11.25 17.73 -29.45
N THR A 614 -11.04 16.50 -29.92
CA THR A 614 -11.98 15.38 -29.70
C THR A 614 -11.46 14.40 -28.64
N ASP A 615 -10.15 14.32 -28.45
CA ASP A 615 -9.49 13.58 -27.36
C ASP A 615 -8.17 14.26 -27.03
N PHE A 616 -7.72 14.10 -25.79
CA PHE A 616 -6.45 14.66 -25.34
C PHE A 616 -5.69 13.60 -24.54
N ARG A 617 -4.50 13.24 -25.02
CA ARG A 617 -3.63 12.23 -24.40
C ARG A 617 -2.25 12.82 -24.07
N GLU A 618 -1.41 12.02 -23.47
CA GLU A 618 -0.13 12.43 -22.90
C GLU A 618 0.73 13.27 -23.84
N ASN A 619 0.93 12.76 -25.04
CA ASN A 619 1.87 13.31 -26.00
C ASN A 619 1.19 13.76 -27.29
N TYR A 620 -0.12 13.74 -27.33
CA TYR A 620 -0.91 14.19 -28.46
C TYR A 620 -2.36 14.53 -28.08
N PHE A 621 -3.00 15.33 -28.91
CA PHE A 621 -4.43 15.49 -28.91
C PHE A 621 -5.01 15.10 -30.26
N THR A 622 -6.24 14.63 -30.27
CA THR A 622 -6.97 14.30 -31.48
C THR A 622 -7.93 15.44 -31.84
N ILE A 623 -8.00 15.78 -33.10
CA ILE A 623 -8.88 16.83 -33.63
C ILE A 623 -10.00 16.27 -34.48
N ALA A 624 -11.08 17.08 -34.64
CA ALA A 624 -12.23 16.68 -35.42
C ALA A 624 -11.91 16.55 -36.91
N ASP A 625 -11.13 17.48 -37.45
CA ASP A 625 -10.80 17.57 -38.87
C ASP A 625 -9.44 16.91 -39.16
N THR A 626 -9.28 16.47 -40.41
CA THR A 626 -8.06 15.80 -40.82
C THR A 626 -7.11 16.80 -41.50
N PRO A 627 -5.87 17.02 -40.99
CA PRO A 627 -4.90 17.89 -41.63
C PRO A 627 -4.51 17.41 -43.03
N ALA A 628 -4.48 18.33 -43.98
CA ALA A 628 -3.98 18.07 -45.34
C ALA A 628 -2.49 18.38 -45.52
N PHE A 629 -1.80 18.75 -44.45
CA PHE A 629 -0.39 19.16 -44.45
C PHE A 629 0.38 18.50 -43.29
N SER A 630 1.70 18.47 -43.45
CA SER A 630 2.62 17.89 -42.46
C SER A 630 3.71 18.89 -42.10
N GLY A 631 4.28 18.75 -40.89
CA GLY A 631 5.42 19.51 -40.43
C GLY A 631 5.35 19.90 -38.96
N ASN A 632 6.41 20.55 -38.51
CA ASN A 632 6.42 21.16 -37.18
C ASN A 632 5.80 22.56 -37.25
N GLY A 633 5.00 22.89 -36.26
CA GLY A 633 4.29 24.15 -36.21
C GLY A 633 3.81 24.48 -34.81
N THR A 634 2.79 25.30 -34.75
CA THR A 634 2.16 25.71 -33.49
C THR A 634 0.68 25.43 -33.50
N ALA A 635 0.16 25.05 -32.33
CA ALA A 635 -1.29 25.01 -32.06
C ALA A 635 -1.63 26.09 -31.04
N THR A 636 -2.53 26.99 -31.42
CA THR A 636 -3.15 27.92 -30.48
C THR A 636 -4.45 27.30 -29.99
N ILE A 637 -4.45 26.91 -28.73
CA ILE A 637 -5.58 26.22 -28.09
C ILE A 637 -6.35 27.25 -27.29
N ASN A 638 -7.62 27.46 -27.66
CA ASN A 638 -8.52 28.36 -26.96
C ASN A 638 -9.16 27.64 -25.78
N ARG A 639 -8.58 27.80 -24.61
CA ARG A 639 -9.05 27.15 -23.40
C ARG A 639 -10.30 27.85 -22.88
N ALA A 640 -11.33 27.06 -22.65
CA ALA A 640 -12.51 27.51 -21.91
C ALA A 640 -12.80 26.53 -20.80
N SER A 641 -13.03 27.01 -19.60
CA SER A 641 -13.61 26.17 -18.55
C SER A 641 -15.08 25.92 -18.89
N ARG A 642 -15.51 24.67 -18.74
CA ARG A 642 -16.89 24.26 -18.94
C ARG A 642 -17.48 23.71 -17.68
N VAL A 643 -18.64 24.21 -17.32
CA VAL A 643 -19.47 23.64 -16.27
C VAL A 643 -20.81 23.27 -16.90
N GLU A 644 -21.16 22.01 -16.86
CA GLU A 644 -22.45 21.51 -17.31
C GLU A 644 -23.26 21.10 -16.09
N ILE A 645 -24.43 21.66 -15.94
CA ILE A 645 -25.37 21.37 -14.87
C ILE A 645 -26.52 20.58 -15.47
N THR A 646 -26.67 19.33 -15.06
CA THR A 646 -27.80 18.51 -15.52
C THR A 646 -29.07 18.92 -14.81
N ASN A 647 -30.13 19.11 -15.57
CA ASN A 647 -31.44 19.45 -15.03
C ASN A 647 -31.89 18.40 -14.01
N PRO A 648 -32.33 18.78 -12.80
CA PRO A 648 -33.05 17.86 -11.94
C PRO A 648 -34.37 17.48 -12.61
N SER A 649 -34.51 16.21 -12.95
CA SER A 649 -35.81 15.68 -13.42
C SER A 649 -36.72 15.42 -12.24
#